data_c42c491d603b1a9a1a63372edcf2d2f9
#
_entry.id   c42c491d603b1a9a1a63372edcf2d2f9
#
_cell.length_a   1.000
_cell.length_b   1.000
_cell.length_c   1.000
_cell.angle_alpha   90.00
_cell.angle_beta   90.00
_cell.angle_gamma   90.00
#
_symmetry.space_group_name_H-M   'P 1'
#
loop_
_entity.id
_entity.type
_entity.pdbx_description
1 polymer ?
#
loop_
_entity_poly.entity_id
_entity_poly.type
_entity_poly.pdbx_seq_one_letter_code
_entity_poly.pdbx_strand_id
1 'polypeptide(L)'
;MKYGFVKVASAVPAVKVADVEYNVQQIESLIAQAEGRGVEIMVLPELCLTGYSCQDLFKQQALIDRAEQGVMVLLDFTRKLDIITVLGLPVVINGLLYNCAAVIQSGSLLGIVPKTYLHNYGEFYEKRWFASAQDLIPTDIYFAGSPVHVTPEPQIFMTTGGVKFGAEICEDVWAPIPPSNNLTLAGADIILNLSASDELIGKHAYLKSLLAQQSARTISGYVYASCGFGESSQDVVYGGNAMIFENGHLILEGSRFSFQPQLQVSQIDVEKLRAERRVNTTFINAQRHAHAHEITCKAVVPKEFELLREIDPHPFIPKSDNMANSCEEILNIQVAGLAKRLYHINAQKAVIGISGGLDSTLALLVTVKAFDKLGLDRKGIIGITMPGFGTTDRTHNNAVKLMQTLGVTIREISIAKAVTQHFEDIGHSKNLHDTTYENSQARERTQILMDVANKENAIVVGTGDLSELALGWATYNGDHMSMYGVNAGVPKTLIRHLVTYVAGEMATDTLLDIVDTPISPELIPADENGQIKQKTEDLVGPYELHDFFIYYFLRYGFSPSKIFMLAKKAFCEPSPVEGRGPLYEEATVKKWLTVFCRRFFTQQFKRSCMPDGPKVGSVSLSPRGDWRMPSDASFAPWVKECEGL
;
A
#
# COMPACT_ATOMS: atom_id res chain seq x y z
N MET A 1 -1.27 17.79 11.31
CA MET A 1 -1.30 16.68 10.31
C MET A 1 -2.60 16.76 9.52
N LYS A 2 -2.56 16.93 8.20
CA LYS A 2 -3.73 16.94 7.32
C LYS A 2 -3.75 15.64 6.51
N TYR A 3 -4.88 14.99 6.41
CA TYR A 3 -5.05 13.67 5.76
C TYR A 3 -4.09 12.56 6.26
N GLY A 4 -3.57 12.68 7.47
CA GLY A 4 -2.65 11.69 8.05
C GLY A 4 -1.20 11.78 7.59
N PHE A 5 -0.82 12.71 6.72
CA PHE A 5 0.53 12.85 6.21
C PHE A 5 1.40 13.78 7.06
N VAL A 6 2.68 13.38 7.22
CA VAL A 6 3.76 14.17 7.85
C VAL A 6 4.89 14.33 6.86
N LYS A 7 5.32 15.57 6.64
CA LYS A 7 6.43 15.87 5.74
C LYS A 7 7.77 15.69 6.48
N VAL A 8 8.58 14.75 6.02
CA VAL A 8 9.86 14.38 6.64
C VAL A 8 11.02 14.61 5.68
N ALA A 9 12.21 14.81 6.22
CA ALA A 9 13.42 14.91 5.44
C ALA A 9 14.57 14.06 5.99
N SER A 10 15.32 13.42 5.07
CA SER A 10 16.66 12.89 5.30
C SER A 10 17.65 13.84 4.66
N ALA A 11 18.54 14.43 5.47
CA ALA A 11 19.49 15.43 5.04
C ALA A 11 20.94 14.95 5.26
N VAL A 12 21.80 15.16 4.29
CA VAL A 12 23.24 14.83 4.35
C VAL A 12 24.05 16.08 4.08
N PRO A 13 24.65 16.71 5.10
CA PRO A 13 25.50 17.88 4.93
C PRO A 13 26.85 17.48 4.33
N ALA A 14 27.51 18.41 3.65
CA ALA A 14 28.95 18.33 3.46
C ALA A 14 29.62 18.69 4.80
N VAL A 15 30.53 17.84 5.26
CA VAL A 15 31.23 18.07 6.54
C VAL A 15 32.71 18.34 6.32
N LYS A 16 33.36 18.94 7.33
CA LYS A 16 34.81 18.93 7.50
C LYS A 16 35.10 18.34 8.87
N VAL A 17 35.94 17.33 8.91
CA VAL A 17 36.30 16.64 10.14
C VAL A 17 36.90 17.62 11.16
N ALA A 18 36.31 17.67 12.35
CA ALA A 18 36.64 18.55 13.48
C ALA A 18 36.41 20.06 13.26
N ASP A 19 35.86 20.48 12.14
CA ASP A 19 35.53 21.89 11.84
C ASP A 19 34.04 22.14 12.15
N VAL A 20 33.71 22.30 13.44
CA VAL A 20 32.31 22.48 13.90
C VAL A 20 31.67 23.72 13.29
N GLU A 21 32.41 24.83 13.15
CA GLU A 21 31.87 26.08 12.61
C GLU A 21 31.41 25.92 11.16
N TYR A 22 32.21 25.25 10.33
CA TYR A 22 31.83 24.92 8.96
C TYR A 22 30.61 23.98 8.94
N ASN A 23 30.61 22.94 9.77
CA ASN A 23 29.52 21.94 9.81
C ASN A 23 28.20 22.57 10.25
N VAL A 24 28.22 23.50 11.24
CA VAL A 24 27.05 24.27 11.67
C VAL A 24 26.46 25.07 10.49
N GLN A 25 27.29 25.77 9.70
CA GLN A 25 26.82 26.53 8.53
C GLN A 25 26.14 25.64 7.48
N GLN A 26 26.68 24.43 7.24
CA GLN A 26 26.06 23.46 6.32
C GLN A 26 24.71 22.95 6.86
N ILE A 27 24.63 22.70 8.16
CA ILE A 27 23.40 22.28 8.83
C ILE A 27 22.35 23.39 8.80
N GLU A 28 22.71 24.66 9.09
CA GLU A 28 21.81 25.81 9.00
C GLU A 28 21.22 25.96 7.59
N SER A 29 22.05 25.80 6.55
CA SER A 29 21.61 25.86 5.16
C SER A 29 20.56 24.78 4.85
N LEU A 30 20.75 23.55 5.32
CA LEU A 30 19.79 22.45 5.13
C LEU A 30 18.50 22.66 5.94
N ILE A 31 18.62 23.17 7.18
CA ILE A 31 17.45 23.53 8.00
C ILE A 31 16.60 24.59 7.28
N ALA A 32 17.24 25.67 6.77
CA ALA A 32 16.54 26.74 6.06
C ALA A 32 15.83 26.23 4.80
N GLN A 33 16.49 25.37 4.02
CA GLN A 33 15.89 24.75 2.84
C GLN A 33 14.72 23.83 3.20
N ALA A 34 14.85 23.01 4.24
CA ALA A 34 13.81 22.10 4.71
C ALA A 34 12.60 22.87 5.25
N GLU A 35 12.82 23.90 6.07
CA GLU A 35 11.77 24.79 6.56
C GLU A 35 11.03 25.47 5.41
N GLY A 36 11.76 26.02 4.42
CA GLY A 36 11.18 26.64 3.22
C GLY A 36 10.33 25.68 2.37
N ARG A 37 10.60 24.36 2.44
CA ARG A 37 9.81 23.30 1.80
C ARG A 37 8.70 22.75 2.69
N GLY A 38 8.51 23.30 3.88
CA GLY A 38 7.47 22.91 4.82
C GLY A 38 7.71 21.56 5.50
N VAL A 39 8.95 21.14 5.63
CA VAL A 39 9.32 19.91 6.38
C VAL A 39 8.95 20.08 7.85
N GLU A 40 8.36 19.05 8.44
CA GLU A 40 7.98 19.03 9.86
C GLU A 40 9.08 18.38 10.72
N ILE A 41 9.72 17.32 10.22
CA ILE A 41 10.76 16.56 10.93
C ILE A 41 11.92 16.27 9.98
N MET A 42 13.13 16.65 10.35
CA MET A 42 14.36 16.39 9.59
C MET A 42 15.37 15.62 10.43
N VAL A 43 16.02 14.64 9.83
CA VAL A 43 17.15 13.91 10.44
C VAL A 43 18.43 14.15 9.65
N LEU A 44 19.52 14.32 10.38
CA LEU A 44 20.90 14.48 9.92
C LEU A 44 21.74 13.26 10.35
N PRO A 45 22.93 13.03 9.78
CA PRO A 45 23.75 11.88 10.11
C PRO A 45 24.30 11.89 11.54
N GLU A 46 24.77 10.72 11.96
CA GLU A 46 25.52 10.48 13.19
C GLU A 46 26.77 11.37 13.26
N LEU A 47 26.98 12.01 14.43
CA LEU A 47 28.13 12.89 14.70
C LEU A 47 28.40 13.98 13.63
N CYS A 48 27.38 14.35 12.83
CA CYS A 48 27.52 15.30 11.73
C CYS A 48 28.00 16.69 12.17
N LEU A 49 27.86 17.03 13.45
CA LEU A 49 28.30 18.31 13.98
C LEU A 49 29.85 18.40 14.06
N THR A 50 30.53 17.29 14.36
CA THR A 50 31.99 17.21 14.43
C THR A 50 32.61 16.54 13.22
N GLY A 51 31.85 15.77 12.47
CA GLY A 51 32.29 14.67 11.63
C GLY A 51 32.44 13.40 12.44
N TYR A 52 32.04 12.27 11.84
CA TYR A 52 32.16 10.96 12.49
C TYR A 52 33.62 10.50 12.61
N SER A 53 34.44 10.78 11.60
CA SER A 53 35.82 10.27 11.46
C SER A 53 36.86 11.07 12.26
N CYS A 54 36.49 11.74 13.34
CA CYS A 54 37.38 12.49 14.22
C CYS A 54 38.38 11.64 14.99
N GLN A 55 38.14 10.33 15.13
CA GLN A 55 39.05 9.40 15.84
C GLN A 55 39.45 9.89 17.25
N ASP A 56 40.76 9.86 17.61
CA ASP A 56 41.24 10.27 18.92
C ASP A 56 41.07 11.79 19.22
N LEU A 57 40.64 12.58 18.22
CA LEU A 57 40.25 13.98 18.48
C LEU A 57 39.02 14.08 19.40
N PHE A 58 38.21 13.05 19.50
CA PHE A 58 37.13 12.98 20.51
C PHE A 58 37.62 13.03 21.96
N LYS A 59 38.92 12.84 22.20
CA LYS A 59 39.54 13.03 23.52
C LYS A 59 39.96 14.48 23.80
N GLN A 60 39.80 15.38 22.83
CA GLN A 60 40.22 16.77 22.94
C GLN A 60 39.05 17.61 23.45
N GLN A 61 39.23 18.22 24.65
CA GLN A 61 38.19 19.09 25.24
C GLN A 61 37.73 20.20 24.30
N ALA A 62 38.68 20.78 23.55
CA ALA A 62 38.36 21.84 22.58
C ALA A 62 37.31 21.40 21.53
N LEU A 63 37.33 20.15 21.06
CA LEU A 63 36.33 19.65 20.12
C LEU A 63 34.97 19.49 20.78
N ILE A 64 34.94 18.98 22.01
CA ILE A 64 33.72 18.79 22.79
C ILE A 64 33.06 20.13 23.13
N ASP A 65 33.84 21.12 23.60
CA ASP A 65 33.34 22.47 23.89
C ASP A 65 32.79 23.15 22.63
N ARG A 66 33.47 22.98 21.48
CA ARG A 66 32.98 23.50 20.20
C ARG A 66 31.70 22.81 19.72
N ALA A 67 31.54 21.51 19.95
CA ALA A 67 30.30 20.79 19.64
C ALA A 67 29.11 21.36 20.43
N GLU A 68 29.28 21.58 21.75
CA GLU A 68 28.23 22.22 22.58
C GLU A 68 27.92 23.64 22.10
N GLN A 69 28.94 24.46 21.81
CA GLN A 69 28.77 25.80 21.24
C GLN A 69 28.03 25.77 19.91
N GLY A 70 28.33 24.78 19.04
CA GLY A 70 27.62 24.59 17.77
C GLY A 70 26.13 24.34 17.95
N VAL A 71 25.75 23.57 18.97
CA VAL A 71 24.32 23.40 19.33
C VAL A 71 23.70 24.74 19.76
N MET A 72 24.40 25.55 20.57
CA MET A 72 23.88 26.87 20.98
C MET A 72 23.62 27.79 19.77
N VAL A 73 24.51 27.76 18.77
CA VAL A 73 24.31 28.51 17.52
C VAL A 73 23.08 28.00 16.76
N LEU A 74 22.91 26.69 16.62
CA LEU A 74 21.74 26.09 15.97
C LEU A 74 20.43 26.39 16.75
N LEU A 75 20.45 26.42 18.07
CA LEU A 75 19.31 26.81 18.88
C LEU A 75 18.92 28.26 18.62
N ASP A 76 19.90 29.18 18.54
CA ASP A 76 19.62 30.57 18.19
C ASP A 76 19.07 30.72 16.77
N PHE A 77 19.66 30.03 15.81
CA PHE A 77 19.22 30.01 14.41
C PHE A 77 17.78 29.51 14.27
N THR A 78 17.42 28.41 14.96
CA THR A 78 16.08 27.80 14.87
C THR A 78 15.00 28.50 15.67
N ARG A 79 15.30 29.58 16.40
CA ARG A 79 14.38 30.26 17.35
C ARG A 79 13.03 30.66 16.73
N LYS A 80 13.00 30.99 15.45
CA LYS A 80 11.81 31.40 14.69
C LYS A 80 11.34 30.37 13.67
N LEU A 81 11.88 29.15 13.73
CA LEU A 81 11.54 28.06 12.82
C LEU A 81 10.70 27.02 13.54
N ASP A 82 9.78 26.40 12.81
CA ASP A 82 8.88 25.38 13.35
C ASP A 82 9.43 23.95 13.18
N ILE A 83 10.38 23.76 12.27
CA ILE A 83 10.94 22.45 11.94
C ILE A 83 11.60 21.78 13.16
N ILE A 84 11.32 20.51 13.36
CA ILE A 84 12.03 19.66 14.31
C ILE A 84 13.27 19.11 13.60
N THR A 85 14.45 19.34 14.17
CA THR A 85 15.71 18.87 13.62
C THR A 85 16.37 17.89 14.60
N VAL A 86 16.80 16.73 14.07
CA VAL A 86 17.53 15.72 14.83
C VAL A 86 18.92 15.57 14.24
N LEU A 87 19.96 15.80 15.04
CA LEU A 87 21.36 15.84 14.62
C LEU A 87 22.29 15.08 15.56
N GLY A 88 23.37 14.49 14.99
CA GLY A 88 24.35 13.71 15.72
C GLY A 88 25.51 14.54 16.28
N LEU A 89 25.88 14.31 17.56
CA LEU A 89 26.95 15.00 18.24
C LEU A 89 27.52 14.18 19.43
N PRO A 90 28.76 14.45 19.85
CA PRO A 90 29.30 13.91 21.10
C PRO A 90 28.80 14.73 22.30
N VAL A 91 28.43 14.04 23.40
CA VAL A 91 27.99 14.69 24.66
C VAL A 91 28.68 14.05 25.84
N VAL A 92 29.21 14.85 26.77
CA VAL A 92 29.75 14.37 28.05
C VAL A 92 28.61 14.27 29.07
N ILE A 93 28.44 13.06 29.63
CA ILE A 93 27.42 12.78 30.64
C ILE A 93 28.13 12.06 31.79
N ASN A 94 28.08 12.62 33.01
CA ASN A 94 28.74 12.07 34.21
C ASN A 94 30.24 11.70 34.00
N GLY A 95 30.96 12.52 33.22
CA GLY A 95 32.38 12.34 32.94
C GLY A 95 32.72 11.31 31.86
N LEU A 96 31.73 10.68 31.24
CA LEU A 96 31.89 9.79 30.08
C LEU A 96 31.39 10.45 28.81
N LEU A 97 32.03 10.16 27.70
CA LEU A 97 31.61 10.66 26.36
C LEU A 97 30.61 9.69 25.74
N TYR A 98 29.50 10.22 25.22
CA TYR A 98 28.45 9.48 24.52
C TYR A 98 28.27 10.01 23.10
N ASN A 99 28.01 9.11 22.17
CA ASN A 99 27.52 9.42 20.85
C ASN A 99 26.00 9.60 20.94
N CYS A 100 25.49 10.79 20.62
CA CYS A 100 24.11 11.16 20.90
C CYS A 100 23.42 11.76 19.68
N ALA A 101 22.10 11.68 19.66
CA ALA A 101 21.22 12.47 18.83
C ALA A 101 20.56 13.56 19.68
N ALA A 102 20.71 14.83 19.28
CA ALA A 102 19.98 15.95 19.87
C ALA A 102 18.74 16.27 19.06
N VAL A 103 17.61 16.50 19.73
CA VAL A 103 16.34 16.93 19.13
C VAL A 103 16.13 18.39 19.49
N ILE A 104 16.13 19.25 18.47
CA ILE A 104 15.95 20.70 18.63
C ILE A 104 14.74 21.20 17.88
N GLN A 105 14.06 22.22 18.41
CA GLN A 105 12.93 22.90 17.77
C GLN A 105 12.74 24.31 18.34
N SER A 106 12.52 25.29 17.48
CA SER A 106 12.14 26.67 17.87
C SER A 106 13.03 27.25 18.98
N GLY A 107 14.35 27.10 18.84
CA GLY A 107 15.34 27.59 19.80
C GLY A 107 15.43 26.80 21.12
N SER A 108 14.91 25.60 21.17
CA SER A 108 14.96 24.74 22.37
C SER A 108 15.54 23.37 22.08
N LEU A 109 16.37 22.90 22.99
CA LEU A 109 16.79 21.50 23.07
C LEU A 109 15.66 20.71 23.76
N LEU A 110 15.03 19.79 23.02
CA LEU A 110 13.91 19.00 23.51
C LEU A 110 14.38 17.71 24.23
N GLY A 111 15.47 17.12 23.76
CA GLY A 111 16.03 15.91 24.36
C GLY A 111 17.35 15.48 23.73
N ILE A 112 18.04 14.60 24.42
CA ILE A 112 19.29 13.95 23.99
C ILE A 112 19.08 12.44 24.06
N VAL A 113 19.30 11.74 22.94
CA VAL A 113 19.17 10.26 22.83
C VAL A 113 20.56 9.67 22.66
N PRO A 114 21.10 8.96 23.65
CA PRO A 114 22.42 8.32 23.55
C PRO A 114 22.35 7.00 22.76
N LYS A 115 23.41 6.67 22.02
CA LYS A 115 23.55 5.44 21.23
C LYS A 115 23.59 4.21 22.16
N THR A 116 22.79 3.19 21.81
CA THR A 116 22.68 1.95 22.61
C THR A 116 23.77 0.95 22.27
N TYR A 117 23.97 0.65 20.98
CA TYR A 117 24.96 -0.33 20.53
C TYR A 117 26.12 0.38 19.83
N LEU A 118 27.31 0.17 20.36
CA LEU A 118 28.53 0.75 19.81
C LEU A 118 29.20 -0.23 18.85
N HIS A 119 29.43 0.20 17.61
CA HIS A 119 30.12 -0.62 16.63
C HIS A 119 31.59 -0.80 17.03
N ASN A 120 32.01 -2.03 17.34
CA ASN A 120 33.34 -2.32 17.87
C ASN A 120 33.92 -3.63 17.31
N TYR A 121 33.83 -3.79 16.00
CA TYR A 121 34.41 -4.90 15.23
C TYR A 121 34.69 -4.42 13.78
N GLY A 122 35.50 -5.20 13.03
CA GLY A 122 35.94 -4.79 11.68
C GLY A 122 36.73 -3.50 11.70
N GLU A 123 36.32 -2.57 10.86
CA GLU A 123 36.90 -1.23 10.72
C GLU A 123 36.43 -0.23 11.77
N PHE A 124 35.49 -0.59 12.62
CA PHE A 124 34.93 0.29 13.65
C PHE A 124 35.41 -0.08 15.06
N TYR A 125 35.67 0.93 15.89
CA TYR A 125 36.18 0.78 17.27
C TYR A 125 35.65 1.90 18.20
N GLU A 126 34.33 2.13 18.16
CA GLU A 126 33.66 3.23 18.89
C GLU A 126 33.84 3.15 20.42
N LYS A 127 33.97 1.95 20.99
CA LYS A 127 34.23 1.76 22.43
C LYS A 127 35.54 2.37 22.89
N ARG A 128 36.42 2.76 21.95
CA ARG A 128 37.64 3.50 22.27
C ARG A 128 37.34 4.91 22.78
N TRP A 129 36.22 5.47 22.39
CA TRP A 129 35.85 6.87 22.66
C TRP A 129 34.56 7.00 23.45
N PHE A 130 33.55 6.19 23.14
CA PHE A 130 32.18 6.36 23.64
C PHE A 130 31.77 5.27 24.62
N ALA A 131 30.93 5.67 25.61
CA ALA A 131 30.18 4.78 26.45
C ALA A 131 28.82 4.43 25.82
N SER A 132 28.29 3.25 26.17
CA SER A 132 26.98 2.78 25.73
C SER A 132 25.85 3.39 26.56
N ALA A 133 24.72 3.69 25.96
CA ALA A 133 23.51 4.04 26.69
C ALA A 133 23.07 2.95 27.68
N GLN A 134 23.42 1.68 27.45
CA GLN A 134 23.10 0.58 28.35
C GLN A 134 23.74 0.74 29.74
N ASP A 135 24.86 1.45 29.81
CA ASP A 135 25.59 1.71 31.04
C ASP A 135 25.20 3.07 31.68
N LEU A 136 24.30 3.80 31.07
CA LEU A 136 23.89 5.12 31.52
C LEU A 136 22.87 5.02 32.67
N ILE A 137 23.18 5.72 33.76
CA ILE A 137 22.21 5.96 34.82
C ILE A 137 21.42 7.22 34.48
N PRO A 138 20.06 7.17 34.47
CA PRO A 138 19.25 8.35 34.19
C PRO A 138 19.69 9.56 35.04
N THR A 139 19.88 10.70 34.36
CA THR A 139 20.44 11.88 35.03
C THR A 139 19.99 13.16 34.31
N ASP A 140 19.91 14.26 35.06
CA ASP A 140 19.74 15.59 34.54
C ASP A 140 21.10 16.23 34.32
N ILE A 141 21.35 16.75 33.11
CA ILE A 141 22.56 17.50 32.79
C ILE A 141 22.20 18.92 32.34
N TYR A 142 23.16 19.82 32.43
CA TYR A 142 23.07 21.15 31.84
C TYR A 142 23.89 21.17 30.57
N PHE A 143 23.23 21.32 29.42
CA PHE A 143 23.87 21.25 28.10
C PHE A 143 23.30 22.33 27.18
N ALA A 144 24.15 23.00 26.43
CA ALA A 144 23.82 24.07 25.51
C ALA A 144 22.87 25.14 26.10
N GLY A 145 23.11 25.51 27.38
CA GLY A 145 22.33 26.52 28.08
C GLY A 145 20.97 26.06 28.64
N SER A 146 20.67 24.76 28.61
CA SER A 146 19.38 24.22 29.05
C SER A 146 19.54 22.95 29.92
N PRO A 147 18.68 22.75 30.94
CA PRO A 147 18.59 21.48 31.63
C PRO A 147 17.95 20.44 30.69
N VAL A 148 18.49 19.24 30.61
CA VAL A 148 17.93 18.14 29.83
C VAL A 148 18.08 16.82 30.60
N HIS A 149 17.00 16.04 30.61
CA HIS A 149 17.01 14.67 31.16
C HIS A 149 17.58 13.70 30.13
N VAL A 150 18.57 12.90 30.52
CA VAL A 150 19.15 11.88 29.65
C VAL A 150 18.95 10.52 30.30
N THR A 151 18.43 9.57 29.52
CA THR A 151 18.04 8.24 29.99
C THR A 151 18.34 7.18 28.93
N PRO A 152 18.66 5.92 29.32
CA PRO A 152 18.74 4.78 28.41
C PRO A 152 17.36 4.30 27.95
N GLU A 153 16.28 4.74 28.60
CA GLU A 153 14.91 4.37 28.22
C GLU A 153 14.56 4.93 26.84
N PRO A 154 13.68 4.26 26.08
CA PRO A 154 13.17 4.78 24.83
C PRO A 154 12.58 6.19 25.02
N GLN A 155 12.99 7.16 24.20
CA GLN A 155 12.47 8.52 24.23
C GLN A 155 11.57 8.74 23.01
N ILE A 156 10.32 9.16 23.26
CA ILE A 156 9.33 9.46 22.22
C ILE A 156 9.01 10.94 22.24
N PHE A 157 9.15 11.57 21.09
CA PHE A 157 8.81 12.97 20.86
C PHE A 157 7.44 13.05 20.18
N MET A 158 6.52 13.80 20.79
CA MET A 158 5.15 13.94 20.30
C MET A 158 4.90 15.35 19.77
N THR A 159 4.59 15.45 18.47
CA THR A 159 4.19 16.71 17.85
C THR A 159 2.79 17.15 18.30
N THR A 160 2.47 18.43 18.19
CA THR A 160 1.11 18.93 18.48
C THR A 160 0.04 18.38 17.54
N GLY A 161 0.43 17.85 16.37
CA GLY A 161 -0.44 17.10 15.47
C GLY A 161 -0.67 15.63 15.90
N GLY A 162 -0.10 15.21 17.05
CA GLY A 162 -0.25 13.85 17.59
C GLY A 162 0.59 12.78 16.89
N VAL A 163 1.59 13.18 16.10
CA VAL A 163 2.59 12.28 15.53
C VAL A 163 3.66 11.99 16.55
N LYS A 164 4.01 10.73 16.72
CA LYS A 164 5.07 10.28 17.62
C LYS A 164 6.27 9.79 16.83
N PHE A 165 7.46 10.23 17.19
CA PHE A 165 8.71 9.76 16.58
C PHE A 165 9.76 9.45 17.65
N GLY A 166 10.74 8.63 17.29
CA GLY A 166 11.91 8.33 18.11
C GLY A 166 13.15 8.27 17.24
N ALA A 167 14.33 8.32 17.88
CA ALA A 167 15.62 8.24 17.20
C ALA A 167 16.42 7.02 17.67
N GLU A 168 17.18 6.43 16.75
CA GLU A 168 18.23 5.43 17.02
C GLU A 168 19.46 5.74 16.16
N ILE A 169 20.62 5.22 16.53
CA ILE A 169 21.88 5.64 15.95
C ILE A 169 22.63 4.45 15.33
N CYS A 170 22.76 4.46 14.01
CA CYS A 170 23.61 3.60 13.19
C CYS A 170 23.53 2.10 13.57
N GLU A 171 24.52 1.59 14.31
CA GLU A 171 24.61 0.19 14.75
C GLU A 171 23.36 -0.31 15.49
N ASP A 172 22.58 0.59 16.06
CA ASP A 172 21.34 0.24 16.74
C ASP A 172 20.39 -0.57 15.83
N VAL A 173 20.27 -0.24 14.53
CA VAL A 173 19.42 -1.00 13.60
C VAL A 173 19.99 -2.35 13.18
N TRP A 174 21.31 -2.55 13.31
CA TRP A 174 21.97 -3.82 12.99
C TRP A 174 21.88 -4.83 14.13
N ALA A 175 21.58 -4.36 15.35
CA ALA A 175 21.43 -5.21 16.51
C ALA A 175 20.27 -6.21 16.36
N PRO A 176 20.36 -7.41 16.96
CA PRO A 176 19.25 -8.38 16.95
C PRO A 176 17.95 -7.85 17.55
N ILE A 177 18.04 -6.93 18.51
CA ILE A 177 16.91 -6.24 19.14
C ILE A 177 17.18 -4.73 19.06
N PRO A 178 16.83 -4.07 17.92
CA PRO A 178 17.09 -2.66 17.77
C PRO A 178 16.17 -1.81 18.65
N PRO A 179 16.63 -0.63 19.14
CA PRO A 179 15.81 0.30 19.93
C PRO A 179 14.49 0.68 19.26
N SER A 180 14.45 0.75 17.93
CA SER A 180 13.23 1.01 17.15
C SER A 180 12.10 0.02 17.42
N ASN A 181 12.38 -1.23 17.84
CA ASN A 181 11.33 -2.15 18.28
C ASN A 181 10.58 -1.59 19.50
N ASN A 182 11.32 -1.19 20.53
CA ASN A 182 10.73 -0.66 21.77
C ASN A 182 10.07 0.70 21.52
N LEU A 183 10.69 1.57 20.73
CA LEU A 183 10.12 2.86 20.34
C LEU A 183 8.76 2.71 19.67
N THR A 184 8.66 1.80 18.68
CA THR A 184 7.40 1.60 17.94
C THR A 184 6.32 0.91 18.76
N LEU A 185 6.71 -0.06 19.61
CA LEU A 185 5.79 -0.69 20.55
C LEU A 185 5.29 0.30 21.60
N ALA A 186 6.11 1.27 22.03
CA ALA A 186 5.68 2.36 22.89
C ALA A 186 4.90 3.46 22.17
N GLY A 187 4.72 3.37 20.86
CA GLY A 187 3.81 4.19 20.07
C GLY A 187 4.44 5.12 19.04
N ALA A 188 5.77 5.08 18.80
CA ALA A 188 6.38 5.87 17.74
C ALA A 188 5.84 5.47 16.36
N ASP A 189 5.38 6.43 15.59
CA ASP A 189 4.92 6.26 14.21
C ASP A 189 6.10 6.28 13.22
N ILE A 190 7.13 7.07 13.55
CA ILE A 190 8.29 7.34 12.71
C ILE A 190 9.57 7.09 13.51
N ILE A 191 10.51 6.38 12.90
CA ILE A 191 11.86 6.19 13.41
C ILE A 191 12.84 7.01 12.56
N LEU A 192 13.72 7.73 13.23
CA LEU A 192 14.80 8.50 12.65
C LEU A 192 16.12 7.79 12.95
N ASN A 193 16.87 7.41 11.95
CA ASN A 193 18.16 6.75 12.12
C ASN A 193 19.28 7.67 11.61
N LEU A 194 20.17 8.04 12.54
CA LEU A 194 21.36 8.82 12.28
C LEU A 194 22.51 7.83 12.09
N SER A 195 23.12 7.78 10.93
CA SER A 195 24.16 6.80 10.63
C SER A 195 25.48 7.41 10.16
N ALA A 196 26.53 6.61 10.33
CA ALA A 196 27.84 6.78 9.71
C ALA A 196 28.31 5.41 9.21
N SER A 197 27.63 4.92 8.20
CA SER A 197 27.92 3.62 7.59
C SER A 197 28.83 3.78 6.38
N ASP A 198 29.97 3.08 6.42
CA ASP A 198 30.91 3.01 5.29
C ASP A 198 30.33 2.19 4.13
N GLU A 199 30.96 2.30 2.98
CA GLU A 199 30.54 1.61 1.76
C GLU A 199 31.43 0.42 1.45
N LEU A 200 30.80 -0.75 1.35
CA LEU A 200 31.40 -1.99 0.88
C LEU A 200 30.56 -2.56 -0.27
N ILE A 201 31.20 -3.37 -1.12
CA ILE A 201 30.48 -4.04 -2.22
C ILE A 201 29.35 -4.91 -1.65
N GLY A 202 28.11 -4.68 -2.13
CA GLY A 202 26.93 -5.42 -1.70
C GLY A 202 26.26 -4.91 -0.41
N LYS A 203 26.94 -4.12 0.43
CA LYS A 203 26.40 -3.62 1.70
C LYS A 203 25.16 -2.75 1.51
N HIS A 204 25.11 -1.94 0.46
CA HIS A 204 23.95 -1.08 0.16
C HIS A 204 22.66 -1.89 -0.07
N ALA A 205 22.72 -2.98 -0.84
CA ALA A 205 21.55 -3.83 -1.08
C ALA A 205 21.08 -4.50 0.21
N TYR A 206 22.02 -4.95 1.04
CA TYR A 206 21.74 -5.51 2.36
C TYR A 206 21.09 -4.47 3.28
N LEU A 207 21.66 -3.25 3.33
CA LEU A 207 21.14 -2.14 4.13
C LEU A 207 19.68 -1.81 3.73
N LYS A 208 19.39 -1.71 2.44
CA LYS A 208 18.01 -1.48 1.94
C LYS A 208 17.06 -2.56 2.42
N SER A 209 17.49 -3.82 2.35
CA SER A 209 16.67 -4.95 2.82
C SER A 209 16.46 -4.90 4.34
N LEU A 210 17.49 -4.55 5.10
CA LEU A 210 17.41 -4.40 6.56
C LEU A 210 16.43 -3.30 6.97
N LEU A 211 16.56 -2.11 6.38
CA LEU A 211 15.68 -0.96 6.67
C LEU A 211 14.23 -1.23 6.24
N ALA A 212 14.02 -1.85 5.07
CA ALA A 212 12.70 -2.27 4.62
C ALA A 212 12.07 -3.28 5.60
N GLN A 213 12.83 -4.29 6.04
CA GLN A 213 12.37 -5.29 7.01
C GLN A 213 12.06 -4.65 8.37
N GLN A 214 12.91 -3.73 8.86
CA GLN A 214 12.69 -3.07 10.13
C GLN A 214 11.44 -2.18 10.09
N SER A 215 11.27 -1.38 9.03
CA SER A 215 10.07 -0.57 8.79
C SER A 215 8.80 -1.42 8.72
N ALA A 216 8.84 -2.57 8.03
CA ALA A 216 7.70 -3.50 7.90
C ALA A 216 7.36 -4.18 9.23
N ARG A 217 8.37 -4.71 9.94
CA ARG A 217 8.18 -5.41 11.22
C ARG A 217 7.55 -4.51 12.26
N THR A 218 7.96 -3.25 12.30
CA THR A 218 7.50 -2.25 13.26
C THR A 218 6.30 -1.45 12.77
N ILE A 219 5.84 -1.67 11.53
CA ILE A 219 4.74 -0.95 10.88
C ILE A 219 4.93 0.56 11.06
N SER A 220 6.08 1.08 10.64
CA SER A 220 6.49 2.46 10.89
C SER A 220 7.01 3.14 9.62
N GLY A 221 7.02 4.49 9.65
CA GLY A 221 7.90 5.28 8.80
C GLY A 221 9.33 5.15 9.31
N TYR A 222 10.32 5.06 8.41
CA TYR A 222 11.72 4.96 8.78
C TYR A 222 12.55 5.90 7.91
N VAL A 223 13.17 6.89 8.53
CA VAL A 223 13.96 7.93 7.85
C VAL A 223 15.42 7.75 8.24
N TYR A 224 16.25 7.46 7.24
CA TYR A 224 17.66 7.12 7.40
C TYR A 224 18.55 8.17 6.76
N ALA A 225 19.51 8.72 7.51
CA ALA A 225 20.51 9.66 7.02
C ALA A 225 21.91 9.19 7.44
N SER A 226 22.82 8.99 6.47
CA SER A 226 24.20 8.52 6.72
C SER A 226 25.22 9.53 6.24
N CYS A 227 26.35 9.58 6.92
CA CYS A 227 27.50 10.41 6.55
C CYS A 227 27.90 10.26 5.10
N GLY A 228 28.41 11.33 4.50
CA GLY A 228 28.81 11.39 3.11
C GLY A 228 30.09 12.16 2.89
N PHE A 229 30.10 12.98 1.86
CA PHE A 229 31.27 13.77 1.46
C PHE A 229 31.77 14.68 2.58
N GLY A 230 33.09 14.65 2.79
CA GLY A 230 33.77 15.44 3.81
C GLY A 230 34.28 14.65 5.00
N GLU A 231 33.77 13.43 5.22
CA GLU A 231 34.38 12.49 6.16
C GLU A 231 35.76 12.03 5.68
N SER A 232 36.62 11.59 6.60
CA SER A 232 37.94 11.07 6.25
C SER A 232 37.84 9.84 5.37
N SER A 233 38.66 9.79 4.33
CA SER A 233 38.83 8.62 3.45
C SER A 233 40.12 7.84 3.75
N GLN A 234 40.61 7.92 4.97
CA GLN A 234 41.85 7.27 5.39
C GLN A 234 41.83 5.76 5.13
N ASP A 235 40.74 5.07 5.60
CA ASP A 235 40.59 3.62 5.48
C ASP A 235 39.24 3.23 4.84
N VAL A 236 38.20 4.05 4.98
CA VAL A 236 36.82 3.77 4.54
C VAL A 236 36.27 4.97 3.77
N VAL A 237 35.17 4.75 3.03
CA VAL A 237 34.46 5.81 2.30
C VAL A 237 33.00 5.79 2.72
N TYR A 238 32.41 6.98 2.90
CA TYR A 238 31.01 7.17 3.28
C TYR A 238 30.20 7.63 2.07
N GLY A 239 29.10 6.91 1.78
CA GLY A 239 28.32 7.10 0.55
C GLY A 239 27.28 8.19 0.61
N GLY A 240 26.89 8.67 1.80
CA GLY A 240 25.83 9.68 1.93
C GLY A 240 24.45 9.13 1.66
N ASN A 241 24.15 7.93 2.15
CA ASN A 241 22.82 7.32 1.97
C ASN A 241 21.74 8.14 2.68
N ALA A 242 20.70 8.54 1.93
CA ALA A 242 19.52 9.20 2.43
C ALA A 242 18.29 8.45 1.93
N MET A 243 17.55 7.79 2.82
CA MET A 243 16.44 6.91 2.45
C MET A 243 15.22 7.12 3.35
N ILE A 244 14.03 6.99 2.77
CA ILE A 244 12.75 7.09 3.49
C ILE A 244 11.93 5.85 3.15
N PHE A 245 11.54 5.09 4.19
CA PHE A 245 10.69 3.90 4.07
C PHE A 245 9.36 4.11 4.80
N GLU A 246 8.33 3.39 4.37
CA GLU A 246 7.02 3.31 5.03
C GLU A 246 6.52 1.87 4.96
N ASN A 247 6.38 1.22 6.10
CA ASN A 247 5.87 -0.16 6.20
C ASN A 247 6.49 -1.12 5.17
N GLY A 248 7.82 -1.11 5.09
CA GLY A 248 8.62 -1.97 4.20
C GLY A 248 8.84 -1.44 2.79
N HIS A 249 8.16 -0.38 2.39
CA HIS A 249 8.32 0.18 1.04
C HIS A 249 9.28 1.36 1.03
N LEU A 250 10.25 1.34 0.12
CA LEU A 250 11.11 2.49 -0.15
C LEU A 250 10.28 3.58 -0.86
N ILE A 251 10.18 4.73 -0.21
CA ILE A 251 9.44 5.90 -0.73
C ILE A 251 10.37 6.81 -1.53
N LEU A 252 11.57 7.04 -1.01
CA LEU A 252 12.54 7.94 -1.62
C LEU A 252 13.96 7.51 -1.26
N GLU A 253 14.87 7.63 -2.23
CA GLU A 253 16.30 7.38 -2.08
C GLU A 253 17.08 8.50 -2.73
N GLY A 254 18.08 9.03 -2.01
CA GLY A 254 19.01 10.03 -2.50
C GLY A 254 20.15 9.44 -3.33
N SER A 255 20.93 10.30 -3.98
CA SER A 255 22.12 9.91 -4.72
C SER A 255 23.24 9.54 -3.77
N ARG A 256 23.89 8.39 -4.01
CA ARG A 256 25.11 7.99 -3.29
C ARG A 256 26.35 8.64 -3.91
N PHE A 257 27.38 8.80 -3.08
CA PHE A 257 28.68 9.38 -3.49
C PHE A 257 28.60 10.79 -4.06
N SER A 258 27.58 11.56 -3.63
CA SER A 258 27.45 12.97 -4.00
C SER A 258 28.48 13.82 -3.27
N PHE A 259 29.14 14.73 -3.98
CA PHE A 259 30.02 15.75 -3.40
C PHE A 259 29.25 17.02 -2.97
N GLN A 260 27.95 17.02 -3.17
CA GLN A 260 27.08 18.12 -2.76
C GLN A 260 26.19 17.70 -1.60
N PRO A 261 25.81 18.62 -0.70
CA PRO A 261 24.80 18.35 0.32
C PRO A 261 23.52 17.84 -0.31
N GLN A 262 22.80 16.97 0.39
CA GLN A 262 21.53 16.39 -0.07
C GLN A 262 20.41 16.69 0.91
N LEU A 263 19.23 16.98 0.38
CA LEU A 263 17.99 17.13 1.13
C LEU A 263 16.87 16.34 0.43
N GLN A 264 16.61 15.14 0.93
CA GLN A 264 15.57 14.26 0.43
C GLN A 264 14.29 14.46 1.24
N VAL A 265 13.24 14.96 0.58
CA VAL A 265 11.97 15.32 1.24
C VAL A 265 10.84 14.48 0.69
N SER A 266 10.09 13.83 1.58
CA SER A 266 8.87 13.09 1.24
C SER A 266 7.87 13.18 2.40
N GLN A 267 6.82 12.35 2.34
CA GLN A 267 5.77 12.28 3.35
C GLN A 267 5.56 10.85 3.82
N ILE A 268 5.29 10.70 5.12
CA ILE A 268 4.86 9.43 5.74
C ILE A 268 3.36 9.52 5.99
N ASP A 269 2.61 8.50 5.56
CA ASP A 269 1.18 8.36 5.85
C ASP A 269 0.98 7.66 7.21
N VAL A 270 0.98 8.45 8.27
CA VAL A 270 0.81 7.97 9.66
C VAL A 270 -0.57 7.33 9.87
N GLU A 271 -1.60 7.84 9.21
CA GLU A 271 -2.94 7.25 9.31
C GLU A 271 -2.98 5.83 8.73
N LYS A 272 -2.32 5.61 7.61
CA LYS A 272 -2.14 4.28 7.01
C LYS A 272 -1.41 3.33 7.97
N LEU A 273 -0.30 3.77 8.57
CA LEU A 273 0.44 2.97 9.54
C LEU A 273 -0.42 2.61 10.75
N ARG A 274 -1.17 3.56 11.28
CA ARG A 274 -2.07 3.34 12.42
C ARG A 274 -3.25 2.45 12.07
N ALA A 275 -3.76 2.52 10.83
CA ALA A 275 -4.80 1.60 10.35
C ALA A 275 -4.30 0.14 10.33
N GLU A 276 -3.09 -0.10 9.82
CA GLU A 276 -2.45 -1.42 9.85
C GLU A 276 -2.23 -1.93 11.28
N ARG A 277 -1.69 -1.09 12.17
CA ARG A 277 -1.47 -1.48 13.58
C ARG A 277 -2.78 -1.81 14.29
N ARG A 278 -3.86 -1.06 14.02
CA ARG A 278 -5.17 -1.24 14.67
C ARG A 278 -5.76 -2.62 14.46
N VAL A 279 -5.49 -3.25 13.32
CA VAL A 279 -6.03 -4.59 12.99
C VAL A 279 -5.02 -5.72 13.28
N ASN A 280 -3.75 -5.38 13.55
CA ASN A 280 -2.71 -6.36 13.82
C ASN A 280 -2.69 -6.72 15.32
N THR A 281 -3.43 -7.76 15.69
CA THR A 281 -3.53 -8.20 17.10
C THR A 281 -2.19 -8.64 17.69
N THR A 282 -1.27 -9.16 16.88
CA THR A 282 0.08 -9.53 17.33
C THR A 282 0.87 -8.29 17.73
N PHE A 283 0.82 -7.23 16.93
CA PHE A 283 1.46 -5.96 17.27
C PHE A 283 0.85 -5.34 18.53
N ILE A 284 -0.50 -5.30 18.64
CA ILE A 284 -1.21 -4.79 19.82
C ILE A 284 -0.83 -5.58 21.08
N ASN A 285 -0.71 -6.90 20.99
CA ASN A 285 -0.31 -7.72 22.12
C ASN A 285 1.14 -7.44 22.57
N ALA A 286 2.04 -7.18 21.63
CA ALA A 286 3.43 -6.85 21.93
C ALA A 286 3.58 -5.48 22.63
N GLN A 287 2.64 -4.55 22.43
CA GLN A 287 2.66 -3.21 23.05
C GLN A 287 2.43 -3.22 24.58
N ARG A 288 1.89 -4.31 25.16
CA ARG A 288 1.41 -4.35 26.56
C ARG A 288 2.47 -3.99 27.62
N HIS A 289 3.74 -4.16 27.32
CA HIS A 289 4.84 -3.93 28.25
C HIS A 289 5.83 -2.88 27.76
N ALA A 290 5.47 -2.17 26.70
CA ALA A 290 6.32 -1.13 26.17
C ALA A 290 6.14 0.18 26.95
N HIS A 291 7.24 0.77 27.37
CA HIS A 291 7.29 2.06 28.06
C HIS A 291 8.27 2.98 27.35
N ALA A 292 8.03 4.27 27.42
CA ALA A 292 8.92 5.30 26.90
C ALA A 292 8.79 6.58 27.72
N HIS A 293 9.86 7.35 27.77
CA HIS A 293 9.83 8.73 28.22
C HIS A 293 9.24 9.60 27.13
N GLU A 294 8.05 10.18 27.36
CA GLU A 294 7.36 11.02 26.37
C GLU A 294 7.72 12.51 26.53
N ILE A 295 8.13 13.13 25.44
CA ILE A 295 8.51 14.54 25.36
C ILE A 295 7.59 15.24 24.38
N THR A 296 6.89 16.29 24.84
CA THR A 296 6.01 17.08 23.96
C THR A 296 6.81 18.13 23.20
N CYS A 297 6.70 18.12 21.88
CA CYS A 297 7.27 19.11 20.99
C CYS A 297 6.50 20.44 21.07
N LYS A 298 7.15 21.54 20.64
CA LYS A 298 6.51 22.85 20.58
C LYS A 298 5.40 22.90 19.54
N ALA A 299 4.42 23.75 19.77
CA ALA A 299 3.34 23.99 18.80
C ALA A 299 3.90 24.60 17.52
N VAL A 300 3.38 24.15 16.39
CA VAL A 300 3.74 24.63 15.06
C VAL A 300 2.51 25.24 14.38
N VAL A 301 2.74 26.21 13.50
CA VAL A 301 1.69 26.77 12.66
C VAL A 301 1.38 25.77 11.53
N PRO A 302 0.10 25.37 11.34
CA PRO A 302 -0.27 24.49 10.24
C PRO A 302 0.09 25.15 8.89
N LYS A 303 0.89 24.43 8.08
CA LYS A 303 1.26 24.86 6.72
C LYS A 303 0.23 24.36 5.71
N GLU A 304 0.19 24.97 4.53
CA GLU A 304 -0.65 24.50 3.43
C GLU A 304 -0.25 23.07 3.06
N PHE A 305 -1.25 22.20 2.84
CA PHE A 305 -1.02 20.80 2.51
C PHE A 305 -0.86 20.63 1.00
N GLU A 306 0.25 20.03 0.62
CA GLU A 306 0.53 19.56 -0.73
C GLU A 306 0.96 18.10 -0.66
N LEU A 307 0.37 17.22 -1.47
CA LEU A 307 0.78 15.83 -1.55
C LEU A 307 1.95 15.69 -2.51
N LEU A 308 3.13 15.38 -1.97
CA LEU A 308 4.38 15.21 -2.74
C LEU A 308 4.53 13.81 -3.33
N ARG A 309 3.80 12.83 -2.79
CA ARG A 309 3.94 11.43 -3.17
C ARG A 309 3.23 11.15 -4.49
N GLU A 310 3.85 10.31 -5.29
CA GLU A 310 3.17 9.63 -6.38
C GLU A 310 2.18 8.61 -5.81
N ILE A 311 0.97 8.59 -6.38
CA ILE A 311 -0.09 7.66 -6.01
C ILE A 311 -0.37 6.77 -7.22
N ASP A 312 -0.22 5.47 -7.01
CA ASP A 312 -0.52 4.47 -8.04
C ASP A 312 -2.03 4.45 -8.33
N PRO A 313 -2.46 4.74 -9.56
CA PRO A 313 -3.87 4.69 -9.93
C PRO A 313 -4.45 3.26 -9.93
N HIS A 314 -3.59 2.25 -10.03
CA HIS A 314 -3.99 0.84 -10.13
C HIS A 314 -3.37 -0.01 -9.01
N PRO A 315 -3.77 0.19 -7.73
CA PRO A 315 -3.09 -0.40 -6.57
C PRO A 315 -3.20 -1.93 -6.48
N PHE A 316 -4.07 -2.55 -7.27
CA PHE A 316 -4.19 -4.01 -7.38
C PHE A 316 -3.32 -4.62 -8.46
N ILE A 317 -2.79 -3.82 -9.38
CA ILE A 317 -1.97 -4.33 -10.49
C ILE A 317 -0.52 -4.43 -10.01
N PRO A 318 0.11 -5.62 -10.09
CA PRO A 318 1.52 -5.77 -9.78
C PRO A 318 2.40 -4.87 -10.65
N LYS A 319 3.52 -4.40 -10.10
CA LYS A 319 4.47 -3.59 -10.88
C LYS A 319 5.11 -4.41 -12.00
N SER A 320 5.49 -3.73 -13.08
CA SER A 320 5.94 -4.34 -14.35
C SER A 320 7.09 -5.34 -14.21
N ASP A 321 8.06 -5.05 -13.35
CA ASP A 321 9.25 -5.89 -13.11
C ASP A 321 8.95 -7.23 -12.42
N ASN A 322 7.74 -7.40 -11.86
CA ASN A 322 7.28 -8.65 -11.23
C ASN A 322 5.93 -9.15 -11.76
N MET A 323 5.43 -8.59 -12.86
CA MET A 323 4.07 -8.86 -13.38
C MET A 323 3.85 -10.35 -13.67
N ALA A 324 4.77 -10.99 -14.40
CA ALA A 324 4.64 -12.40 -14.80
C ALA A 324 4.55 -13.34 -13.59
N ASN A 325 5.49 -13.20 -12.63
CA ASN A 325 5.50 -14.01 -11.41
C ASN A 325 4.23 -13.78 -10.58
N SER A 326 3.76 -12.55 -10.47
CA SER A 326 2.55 -12.24 -9.72
C SER A 326 1.30 -12.80 -10.41
N CYS A 327 1.19 -12.72 -11.75
CA CYS A 327 0.09 -13.35 -12.50
C CYS A 327 0.08 -14.86 -12.31
N GLU A 328 1.24 -15.51 -12.38
CA GLU A 328 1.38 -16.95 -12.14
C GLU A 328 0.93 -17.32 -10.72
N GLU A 329 1.38 -16.58 -9.70
CA GLU A 329 1.00 -16.80 -8.30
C GLU A 329 -0.51 -16.65 -8.10
N ILE A 330 -1.14 -15.60 -8.64
CA ILE A 330 -2.57 -15.37 -8.58
C ILE A 330 -3.35 -16.53 -9.19
N LEU A 331 -2.98 -16.94 -10.42
CA LEU A 331 -3.60 -18.10 -11.09
C LEU A 331 -3.43 -19.38 -10.29
N ASN A 332 -2.25 -19.62 -9.73
CA ASN A 332 -1.99 -20.80 -8.90
C ASN A 332 -2.86 -20.81 -7.63
N ILE A 333 -3.12 -19.66 -6.99
CA ILE A 333 -4.04 -19.55 -5.85
C ILE A 333 -5.46 -19.93 -6.28
N GLN A 334 -5.96 -19.37 -7.39
CA GLN A 334 -7.30 -19.66 -7.91
C GLN A 334 -7.45 -21.14 -8.28
N VAL A 335 -6.48 -21.67 -9.02
CA VAL A 335 -6.43 -23.08 -9.45
C VAL A 335 -6.37 -24.05 -8.27
N ALA A 336 -5.52 -23.78 -7.28
CA ALA A 336 -5.41 -24.63 -6.10
C ALA A 336 -6.70 -24.65 -5.28
N GLY A 337 -7.38 -23.50 -5.15
CA GLY A 337 -8.67 -23.40 -4.46
C GLY A 337 -9.75 -24.26 -5.13
N LEU A 338 -9.92 -24.12 -6.45
CA LEU A 338 -10.91 -24.91 -7.21
C LEU A 338 -10.53 -26.39 -7.25
N ALA A 339 -9.27 -26.71 -7.50
CA ALA A 339 -8.79 -28.09 -7.53
C ALA A 339 -9.05 -28.82 -6.20
N LYS A 340 -8.78 -28.14 -5.07
CA LYS A 340 -9.08 -28.72 -3.75
C LYS A 340 -10.58 -28.97 -3.56
N ARG A 341 -11.45 -28.06 -4.03
CA ARG A 341 -12.91 -28.25 -3.96
C ARG A 341 -13.35 -29.46 -4.78
N LEU A 342 -12.91 -29.55 -6.04
CA LEU A 342 -13.21 -30.67 -6.94
C LEU A 342 -12.73 -32.00 -6.35
N TYR A 343 -11.48 -32.05 -5.88
CA TYR A 343 -10.90 -33.23 -5.24
C TYR A 343 -11.71 -33.68 -4.01
N HIS A 344 -12.08 -32.73 -3.13
CA HIS A 344 -12.79 -33.02 -1.89
C HIS A 344 -14.16 -33.67 -2.11
N ILE A 345 -14.92 -33.20 -3.10
CA ILE A 345 -16.25 -33.73 -3.43
C ILE A 345 -16.19 -34.86 -4.48
N ASN A 346 -14.99 -35.28 -4.88
CA ASN A 346 -14.76 -36.27 -5.95
C ASN A 346 -15.49 -35.92 -7.26
N ALA A 347 -15.58 -34.62 -7.60
CA ALA A 347 -16.23 -34.16 -8.81
C ALA A 347 -15.37 -34.47 -10.05
N GLN A 348 -15.98 -35.08 -11.06
CA GLN A 348 -15.36 -35.35 -12.36
C GLN A 348 -15.84 -34.32 -13.42
N LYS A 349 -16.78 -33.45 -13.08
CA LYS A 349 -17.39 -32.50 -13.98
C LYS A 349 -17.57 -31.13 -13.30
N ALA A 350 -17.49 -30.09 -14.10
CA ALA A 350 -17.82 -28.71 -13.72
C ALA A 350 -18.69 -28.05 -14.79
N VAL A 351 -19.64 -27.24 -14.36
CA VAL A 351 -20.51 -26.44 -15.23
C VAL A 351 -20.15 -24.97 -15.08
N ILE A 352 -20.02 -24.27 -16.20
CA ILE A 352 -19.68 -22.85 -16.21
C ILE A 352 -20.44 -22.12 -17.32
N GLY A 353 -21.01 -20.97 -17.02
CA GLY A 353 -21.63 -20.09 -18.01
C GLY A 353 -20.57 -19.26 -18.72
N ILE A 354 -20.51 -19.33 -20.05
CA ILE A 354 -19.54 -18.62 -20.88
C ILE A 354 -20.26 -17.56 -21.71
N SER A 355 -20.11 -16.31 -21.30
CA SER A 355 -20.67 -15.15 -22.01
C SER A 355 -19.77 -14.66 -23.17
N GLY A 356 -18.49 -14.99 -23.14
CA GLY A 356 -17.47 -14.43 -24.02
C GLY A 356 -16.82 -13.15 -23.48
N GLY A 357 -17.17 -12.72 -22.26
CA GLY A 357 -16.53 -11.62 -21.55
C GLY A 357 -15.32 -12.08 -20.71
N LEU A 358 -14.55 -11.12 -20.19
CA LEU A 358 -13.29 -11.34 -19.44
C LEU A 358 -13.47 -12.26 -18.22
N ASP A 359 -14.56 -12.08 -17.45
CA ASP A 359 -14.76 -12.78 -16.18
C ASP A 359 -15.01 -14.27 -16.39
N SER A 360 -15.93 -14.60 -17.33
CA SER A 360 -16.19 -16.00 -17.72
C SER A 360 -14.99 -16.65 -18.37
N THR A 361 -14.20 -15.87 -19.12
CA THR A 361 -12.94 -16.32 -19.72
C THR A 361 -11.93 -16.71 -18.66
N LEU A 362 -11.64 -15.81 -17.69
CA LEU A 362 -10.70 -16.12 -16.60
C LEU A 362 -11.17 -17.35 -15.80
N ALA A 363 -12.47 -17.43 -15.46
CA ALA A 363 -13.02 -18.54 -14.71
C ALA A 363 -12.89 -19.87 -15.50
N LEU A 364 -13.07 -19.85 -16.82
CA LEU A 364 -12.85 -21.04 -17.67
C LEU A 364 -11.37 -21.45 -17.69
N LEU A 365 -10.45 -20.50 -17.85
CA LEU A 365 -9.00 -20.76 -17.84
C LEU A 365 -8.55 -21.38 -16.51
N VAL A 366 -9.02 -20.84 -15.38
CA VAL A 366 -8.76 -21.40 -14.04
C VAL A 366 -9.33 -22.81 -13.93
N THR A 367 -10.53 -23.05 -14.46
CA THR A 367 -11.17 -24.39 -14.43
C THR A 367 -10.40 -25.39 -15.24
N VAL A 368 -9.94 -25.04 -16.45
CA VAL A 368 -9.11 -25.89 -17.31
C VAL A 368 -7.80 -26.25 -16.59
N LYS A 369 -7.08 -25.25 -16.06
CA LYS A 369 -5.83 -25.48 -15.32
C LYS A 369 -6.06 -26.36 -14.06
N ALA A 370 -7.21 -26.25 -13.39
CA ALA A 370 -7.55 -27.07 -12.24
C ALA A 370 -7.82 -28.54 -12.64
N PHE A 371 -8.50 -28.77 -13.76
CA PHE A 371 -8.71 -30.10 -14.32
C PHE A 371 -7.39 -30.76 -14.75
N ASP A 372 -6.55 -30.02 -15.47
CA ASP A 372 -5.21 -30.47 -15.87
C ASP A 372 -4.37 -30.88 -14.65
N LYS A 373 -4.38 -30.06 -13.60
CA LYS A 373 -3.63 -30.30 -12.35
C LYS A 373 -4.10 -31.56 -11.61
N LEU A 374 -5.39 -31.91 -11.73
CA LEU A 374 -5.98 -33.10 -11.14
C LEU A 374 -5.91 -34.34 -12.07
N GLY A 375 -5.43 -34.19 -13.31
CA GLY A 375 -5.45 -35.23 -14.30
C GLY A 375 -6.85 -35.62 -14.78
N LEU A 376 -7.80 -34.71 -14.70
CA LEU A 376 -9.18 -34.89 -15.15
C LEU A 376 -9.30 -34.56 -16.64
N ASP A 377 -10.21 -35.26 -17.34
CA ASP A 377 -10.51 -34.96 -18.73
C ASP A 377 -11.19 -33.59 -18.87
N ARG A 378 -10.63 -32.71 -19.68
CA ARG A 378 -11.22 -31.38 -19.99
C ARG A 378 -12.65 -31.50 -20.56
N LYS A 379 -13.03 -32.66 -21.15
CA LYS A 379 -14.43 -32.93 -21.54
C LYS A 379 -15.41 -32.99 -20.37
N GLY A 380 -14.91 -33.13 -19.14
CA GLY A 380 -15.70 -32.98 -17.92
C GLY A 380 -16.09 -31.51 -17.64
N ILE A 381 -15.45 -30.54 -18.26
CA ILE A 381 -15.83 -29.14 -18.17
C ILE A 381 -16.96 -28.87 -19.17
N ILE A 382 -18.13 -28.53 -18.70
CA ILE A 382 -19.32 -28.24 -19.51
C ILE A 382 -19.49 -26.72 -19.58
N GLY A 383 -18.96 -26.11 -20.63
CA GLY A 383 -19.15 -24.69 -20.90
C GLY A 383 -20.50 -24.47 -21.60
N ILE A 384 -21.33 -23.61 -21.04
CA ILE A 384 -22.66 -23.34 -21.57
C ILE A 384 -22.74 -21.87 -22.01
N THR A 385 -22.96 -21.64 -23.29
CA THR A 385 -23.36 -20.35 -23.80
C THR A 385 -24.89 -20.25 -23.85
N MET A 386 -25.43 -19.16 -23.35
CA MET A 386 -26.88 -19.00 -23.17
C MET A 386 -27.35 -17.69 -23.84
N PRO A 387 -27.46 -17.66 -25.18
CA PRO A 387 -27.87 -16.46 -25.89
C PRO A 387 -29.28 -16.02 -25.43
N GLY A 388 -29.36 -14.73 -25.08
CA GLY A 388 -30.58 -14.02 -24.72
C GLY A 388 -30.88 -12.89 -25.71
N PHE A 389 -31.60 -11.87 -25.25
CA PHE A 389 -32.02 -10.77 -26.11
C PHE A 389 -30.90 -9.77 -26.45
N GLY A 390 -29.85 -9.69 -25.63
CA GLY A 390 -28.74 -8.73 -25.77
C GLY A 390 -27.42 -9.34 -26.23
N THR A 391 -27.35 -10.63 -26.50
CA THR A 391 -26.09 -11.32 -26.90
C THR A 391 -25.67 -10.89 -28.31
N THR A 392 -24.39 -10.47 -28.46
CA THR A 392 -23.83 -10.08 -29.76
C THR A 392 -23.15 -11.26 -30.47
N ASP A 393 -23.07 -11.22 -31.80
CA ASP A 393 -22.40 -12.27 -32.57
C ASP A 393 -20.89 -12.40 -32.21
N ARG A 394 -20.21 -11.27 -31.89
CA ARG A 394 -18.79 -11.27 -31.53
C ARG A 394 -18.53 -12.02 -30.23
N THR A 395 -19.27 -11.71 -29.18
CA THR A 395 -19.09 -12.35 -27.87
C THR A 395 -19.49 -13.81 -27.91
N HIS A 396 -20.57 -14.14 -28.61
CA HIS A 396 -20.98 -15.53 -28.84
C HIS A 396 -19.89 -16.33 -29.58
N ASN A 397 -19.37 -15.81 -30.70
CA ASN A 397 -18.34 -16.46 -31.48
C ASN A 397 -17.04 -16.65 -30.66
N ASN A 398 -16.65 -15.65 -29.87
CA ASN A 398 -15.50 -15.73 -28.98
C ASN A 398 -15.69 -16.81 -27.90
N ALA A 399 -16.86 -16.90 -27.30
CA ALA A 399 -17.18 -17.94 -26.32
C ALA A 399 -17.04 -19.36 -26.93
N VAL A 400 -17.66 -19.57 -28.10
CA VAL A 400 -17.61 -20.88 -28.78
C VAL A 400 -16.18 -21.23 -29.21
N LYS A 401 -15.47 -20.30 -29.84
CA LYS A 401 -14.08 -20.51 -30.30
C LYS A 401 -13.13 -20.80 -29.14
N LEU A 402 -13.26 -20.09 -28.02
CA LEU A 402 -12.46 -20.32 -26.82
C LEU A 402 -12.69 -21.73 -26.26
N MET A 403 -13.95 -22.13 -26.08
CA MET A 403 -14.32 -23.44 -25.59
C MET A 403 -13.81 -24.57 -26.50
N GLN A 404 -13.88 -24.38 -27.84
CA GLN A 404 -13.32 -25.32 -28.82
C GLN A 404 -11.81 -25.48 -28.69
N THR A 405 -11.10 -24.34 -28.62
CA THR A 405 -9.64 -24.31 -28.51
C THR A 405 -9.16 -24.99 -27.22
N LEU A 406 -9.87 -24.79 -26.11
CA LEU A 406 -9.53 -25.40 -24.82
C LEU A 406 -9.95 -26.86 -24.70
N GLY A 407 -10.72 -27.40 -25.67
CA GLY A 407 -11.12 -28.80 -25.74
C GLY A 407 -12.21 -29.20 -24.73
N VAL A 408 -13.00 -28.27 -24.22
CA VAL A 408 -14.08 -28.54 -23.26
C VAL A 408 -15.37 -28.98 -23.96
N THR A 409 -16.35 -29.50 -23.22
CA THR A 409 -17.69 -29.82 -23.72
C THR A 409 -18.51 -28.53 -23.87
N ILE A 410 -19.09 -28.32 -25.04
CA ILE A 410 -19.84 -27.12 -25.38
C ILE A 410 -21.32 -27.45 -25.41
N ARG A 411 -22.14 -26.59 -24.76
CA ARG A 411 -23.59 -26.58 -24.90
C ARG A 411 -24.07 -25.18 -25.23
N GLU A 412 -25.03 -25.08 -26.11
CA GLU A 412 -25.75 -23.84 -26.39
C GLU A 412 -27.21 -24.01 -26.00
N ILE A 413 -27.69 -23.15 -25.09
CA ILE A 413 -29.06 -23.19 -24.58
C ILE A 413 -29.63 -21.76 -24.63
N SER A 414 -30.51 -21.49 -25.60
CA SER A 414 -31.18 -20.19 -25.69
C SER A 414 -32.20 -20.01 -24.55
N ILE A 415 -32.11 -18.88 -23.86
CA ILE A 415 -33.04 -18.52 -22.77
C ILE A 415 -34.28 -17.78 -23.29
N ALA A 416 -34.35 -17.39 -24.55
CA ALA A 416 -35.36 -16.48 -25.07
C ALA A 416 -36.79 -16.96 -24.89
N LYS A 417 -37.06 -18.27 -25.10
CA LYS A 417 -38.40 -18.83 -24.94
C LYS A 417 -38.85 -18.88 -23.48
N ALA A 418 -37.97 -19.33 -22.58
CA ALA A 418 -38.27 -19.45 -21.15
C ALA A 418 -38.51 -18.07 -20.54
N VAL A 419 -37.65 -17.09 -20.85
CA VAL A 419 -37.80 -15.72 -20.36
C VAL A 419 -39.05 -15.05 -20.94
N THR A 420 -39.40 -15.31 -22.20
CA THR A 420 -40.65 -14.77 -22.80
C THR A 420 -41.87 -15.33 -22.08
N GLN A 421 -41.93 -16.65 -21.82
CA GLN A 421 -42.98 -17.26 -21.06
C GLN A 421 -43.07 -16.71 -19.63
N HIS A 422 -41.91 -16.53 -18.99
CA HIS A 422 -41.87 -15.94 -17.64
C HIS A 422 -42.43 -14.51 -17.63
N PHE A 423 -42.14 -13.68 -18.62
CA PHE A 423 -42.73 -12.35 -18.73
C PHE A 423 -44.26 -12.40 -18.87
N GLU A 424 -44.79 -13.33 -19.67
CA GLU A 424 -46.23 -13.53 -19.79
C GLU A 424 -46.86 -13.93 -18.46
N ASP A 425 -46.25 -14.88 -17.75
CA ASP A 425 -46.72 -15.39 -16.48
C ASP A 425 -46.80 -14.32 -15.37
N ILE A 426 -45.81 -13.39 -15.35
CA ILE A 426 -45.77 -12.29 -14.36
C ILE A 426 -46.43 -11.00 -14.88
N GLY A 427 -46.98 -10.96 -16.09
CA GLY A 427 -47.60 -9.79 -16.68
C GLY A 427 -46.64 -8.67 -17.04
N HIS A 428 -45.34 -8.97 -17.32
CA HIS A 428 -44.34 -8.00 -17.69
C HIS A 428 -44.25 -7.83 -19.23
N SER A 429 -44.12 -6.59 -19.69
CA SER A 429 -43.98 -6.33 -21.12
C SER A 429 -42.53 -6.59 -21.59
N LYS A 430 -42.35 -7.42 -22.63
CA LYS A 430 -41.05 -7.66 -23.24
C LYS A 430 -40.40 -6.42 -23.88
N ASN A 431 -41.18 -5.35 -24.06
CA ASN A 431 -40.69 -4.07 -24.60
C ASN A 431 -40.24 -3.08 -23.52
N LEU A 432 -40.45 -3.43 -22.24
CA LEU A 432 -40.02 -2.63 -21.10
C LEU A 432 -38.67 -3.15 -20.58
N HIS A 433 -37.58 -2.48 -20.96
CA HIS A 433 -36.21 -2.86 -20.63
C HIS A 433 -35.81 -2.29 -19.26
N ASP A 434 -36.44 -2.76 -18.19
CA ASP A 434 -36.19 -2.37 -16.81
C ASP A 434 -35.39 -3.45 -16.05
N THR A 435 -35.20 -3.26 -14.74
CA THR A 435 -34.52 -4.21 -13.86
C THR A 435 -35.18 -5.60 -13.87
N THR A 436 -36.50 -5.71 -14.05
CA THR A 436 -37.21 -6.98 -14.17
C THR A 436 -36.78 -7.72 -15.42
N TYR A 437 -36.72 -7.00 -16.55
CA TYR A 437 -36.26 -7.54 -17.83
C TYR A 437 -34.84 -8.12 -17.76
N GLU A 438 -33.92 -7.38 -17.14
CA GLU A 438 -32.52 -7.81 -17.01
C GLU A 438 -32.39 -8.98 -16.03
N ASN A 439 -32.96 -8.86 -14.85
CA ASN A 439 -32.85 -9.87 -13.79
C ASN A 439 -33.50 -11.21 -14.13
N SER A 440 -34.59 -11.21 -14.90
CA SER A 440 -35.22 -12.45 -15.35
C SER A 440 -34.29 -13.26 -16.26
N GLN A 441 -33.57 -12.61 -17.15
CA GLN A 441 -32.58 -13.27 -18.02
C GLN A 441 -31.42 -13.85 -17.20
N ALA A 442 -30.87 -13.08 -16.24
CA ALA A 442 -29.77 -13.53 -15.40
C ALA A 442 -30.18 -14.73 -14.53
N ARG A 443 -31.38 -14.72 -13.95
CA ARG A 443 -31.89 -15.84 -13.14
C ARG A 443 -32.14 -17.09 -13.97
N GLU A 444 -32.69 -16.97 -15.16
CA GLU A 444 -32.88 -18.11 -16.08
C GLU A 444 -31.55 -18.77 -16.44
N ARG A 445 -30.51 -17.99 -16.73
CA ARG A 445 -29.16 -18.53 -16.96
C ARG A 445 -28.64 -19.30 -15.75
N THR A 446 -28.80 -18.75 -14.55
CA THR A 446 -28.33 -19.42 -13.31
C THR A 446 -29.14 -20.69 -13.04
N GLN A 447 -30.45 -20.70 -13.25
CA GLN A 447 -31.27 -21.88 -13.09
C GLN A 447 -30.79 -23.00 -14.03
N ILE A 448 -30.55 -22.71 -15.29
CA ILE A 448 -30.01 -23.68 -16.27
C ILE A 448 -28.68 -24.27 -15.79
N LEU A 449 -27.76 -23.41 -15.33
CA LEU A 449 -26.45 -23.89 -14.84
C LEU A 449 -26.57 -24.83 -13.66
N MET A 450 -27.43 -24.50 -12.69
CA MET A 450 -27.67 -25.30 -11.49
C MET A 450 -28.33 -26.64 -11.80
N ASP A 451 -29.35 -26.64 -12.68
CA ASP A 451 -30.06 -27.84 -13.08
C ASP A 451 -29.20 -28.79 -13.95
N VAL A 452 -28.37 -28.21 -14.84
CA VAL A 452 -27.39 -28.99 -15.60
C VAL A 452 -26.34 -29.59 -14.66
N ALA A 453 -25.88 -28.85 -13.66
CA ALA A 453 -24.93 -29.36 -12.69
C ALA A 453 -25.52 -30.52 -11.88
N ASN A 454 -26.76 -30.42 -11.45
CA ASN A 454 -27.48 -31.53 -10.79
C ASN A 454 -27.58 -32.77 -11.71
N LYS A 455 -28.01 -32.59 -12.97
CA LYS A 455 -28.14 -33.66 -13.95
C LYS A 455 -26.82 -34.36 -14.26
N GLU A 456 -25.73 -33.60 -14.30
CA GLU A 456 -24.40 -34.10 -14.67
C GLU A 456 -23.55 -34.54 -13.45
N ASN A 457 -24.06 -34.40 -12.23
CA ASN A 457 -23.32 -34.58 -10.99
C ASN A 457 -22.04 -33.72 -10.97
N ALA A 458 -22.20 -32.43 -11.23
CA ALA A 458 -21.16 -31.45 -11.41
C ALA A 458 -21.26 -30.30 -10.38
N ILE A 459 -20.25 -29.45 -10.33
CA ILE A 459 -20.21 -28.21 -9.56
C ILE A 459 -20.36 -27.02 -10.51
N VAL A 460 -21.12 -25.98 -10.10
CA VAL A 460 -21.19 -24.72 -10.82
C VAL A 460 -20.04 -23.80 -10.40
N VAL A 461 -19.20 -23.41 -11.37
CA VAL A 461 -18.12 -22.44 -11.16
C VAL A 461 -18.60 -21.02 -11.44
N GLY A 462 -18.45 -20.14 -10.45
CA GLY A 462 -18.85 -18.74 -10.54
C GLY A 462 -17.82 -17.86 -11.22
N THR A 463 -18.30 -16.85 -11.91
CA THR A 463 -17.48 -15.93 -12.71
C THR A 463 -17.37 -14.52 -12.13
N GLY A 464 -18.23 -14.14 -11.17
CA GLY A 464 -18.27 -12.80 -10.57
C GLY A 464 -16.97 -12.42 -9.89
N ASP A 465 -16.52 -11.18 -10.09
CA ASP A 465 -15.26 -10.63 -9.59
C ASP A 465 -15.43 -9.75 -8.35
N LEU A 466 -14.31 -9.31 -7.78
CA LEU A 466 -14.27 -8.48 -6.57
C LEU A 466 -14.99 -7.13 -6.77
N SER A 467 -14.82 -6.49 -7.91
CA SER A 467 -15.36 -5.16 -8.21
C SER A 467 -16.89 -5.19 -8.36
N GLU A 468 -17.40 -6.20 -9.06
CA GLU A 468 -18.84 -6.45 -9.16
C GLU A 468 -19.47 -6.75 -7.78
N LEU A 469 -18.81 -7.57 -6.98
CA LEU A 469 -19.26 -7.88 -5.63
C LEU A 469 -19.25 -6.64 -4.72
N ALA A 470 -18.27 -5.76 -4.83
CA ALA A 470 -18.20 -4.53 -4.06
C ALA A 470 -19.36 -3.58 -4.40
N LEU A 471 -19.63 -3.39 -5.69
CA LEU A 471 -20.70 -2.54 -6.19
C LEU A 471 -22.09 -3.20 -6.10
N GLY A 472 -22.15 -4.50 -5.85
CA GLY A 472 -23.36 -5.31 -5.97
C GLY A 472 -23.92 -5.28 -7.40
N TRP A 473 -23.04 -5.19 -8.38
CA TRP A 473 -23.39 -5.21 -9.81
C TRP A 473 -23.55 -6.63 -10.31
N ALA A 474 -24.55 -7.30 -9.78
CA ALA A 474 -24.95 -8.65 -10.10
C ALA A 474 -26.42 -8.82 -9.73
N THR A 475 -27.13 -9.71 -10.41
CA THR A 475 -28.52 -10.04 -10.08
C THR A 475 -28.55 -10.96 -8.85
N TYR A 476 -29.24 -10.51 -7.80
CA TYR A 476 -29.47 -11.36 -6.63
C TYR A 476 -30.19 -12.65 -7.00
N ASN A 477 -29.67 -13.79 -6.52
CA ASN A 477 -30.13 -15.13 -6.88
C ASN A 477 -30.11 -15.38 -8.41
N GLY A 478 -29.15 -14.75 -9.08
CA GLY A 478 -28.84 -14.93 -10.48
C GLY A 478 -27.33 -15.16 -10.64
N ASP A 479 -26.69 -14.37 -11.46
CA ASP A 479 -25.24 -14.45 -11.78
C ASP A 479 -24.33 -14.25 -10.56
N HIS A 480 -24.81 -13.67 -9.46
CA HIS A 480 -24.04 -13.59 -8.21
C HIS A 480 -23.91 -14.95 -7.49
N MET A 481 -24.70 -15.97 -7.85
CA MET A 481 -24.72 -17.28 -7.20
C MET A 481 -23.93 -18.33 -7.97
N SER A 482 -23.19 -19.12 -7.24
CA SER A 482 -22.46 -20.29 -7.74
C SER A 482 -22.14 -21.26 -6.59
N MET A 483 -21.55 -22.39 -6.89
CA MET A 483 -21.07 -23.32 -5.86
C MET A 483 -19.62 -23.06 -5.46
N TYR A 484 -18.84 -22.36 -6.31
CA TYR A 484 -17.50 -21.89 -6.01
C TYR A 484 -17.12 -20.69 -6.91
N GLY A 485 -16.84 -19.54 -6.35
CA GLY A 485 -16.51 -18.30 -7.07
C GLY A 485 -15.01 -18.10 -7.23
N VAL A 486 -14.43 -18.51 -8.34
CA VAL A 486 -12.96 -18.49 -8.55
C VAL A 486 -12.40 -17.07 -8.67
N ASN A 487 -13.18 -16.09 -9.14
CA ASN A 487 -12.75 -14.71 -9.34
C ASN A 487 -13.11 -13.78 -8.18
N ALA A 488 -13.78 -14.26 -7.13
CA ALA A 488 -14.31 -13.42 -6.06
C ALA A 488 -13.26 -12.53 -5.34
N GLY A 489 -11.99 -12.90 -5.40
CA GLY A 489 -10.85 -12.14 -4.86
C GLY A 489 -10.06 -11.34 -5.89
N VAL A 490 -10.48 -11.29 -7.17
CA VAL A 490 -9.76 -10.64 -8.27
C VAL A 490 -10.53 -9.40 -8.73
N PRO A 491 -9.95 -8.19 -8.66
CA PRO A 491 -10.62 -6.99 -9.16
C PRO A 491 -10.65 -6.93 -10.70
N LYS A 492 -11.63 -6.23 -11.25
CA LYS A 492 -11.87 -6.13 -12.70
C LYS A 492 -10.64 -5.66 -13.48
N THR A 493 -9.92 -4.68 -12.97
CA THR A 493 -8.71 -4.16 -13.62
C THR A 493 -7.60 -5.20 -13.73
N LEU A 494 -7.48 -6.12 -12.76
CA LEU A 494 -6.48 -7.17 -12.76
C LEU A 494 -6.83 -8.33 -13.71
N ILE A 495 -8.13 -8.61 -13.93
CA ILE A 495 -8.57 -9.72 -14.81
C ILE A 495 -8.00 -9.58 -16.22
N ARG A 496 -8.01 -8.37 -16.77
CA ARG A 496 -7.43 -8.10 -18.11
C ARG A 496 -5.96 -8.53 -18.19
N HIS A 497 -5.16 -8.22 -17.18
CA HIS A 497 -3.75 -8.59 -17.11
C HIS A 497 -3.55 -10.12 -17.01
N LEU A 498 -4.38 -10.78 -16.21
CA LEU A 498 -4.32 -12.25 -16.07
C LEU A 498 -4.69 -12.96 -17.37
N VAL A 499 -5.75 -12.51 -18.07
CA VAL A 499 -6.14 -13.09 -19.37
C VAL A 499 -5.06 -12.83 -20.42
N THR A 500 -4.47 -11.63 -20.45
CA THR A 500 -3.35 -11.31 -21.34
C THR A 500 -2.12 -12.17 -21.05
N TYR A 501 -1.81 -12.41 -19.79
CA TYR A 501 -0.70 -13.31 -19.40
C TYR A 501 -0.92 -14.72 -19.92
N VAL A 502 -2.13 -15.28 -19.74
CA VAL A 502 -2.46 -16.63 -20.23
C VAL A 502 -2.49 -16.69 -21.76
N ALA A 503 -2.84 -15.59 -22.45
CA ALA A 503 -2.78 -15.53 -23.91
C ALA A 503 -1.37 -15.75 -24.47
N GLY A 504 -0.32 -15.49 -23.69
CA GLY A 504 1.06 -15.87 -24.03
C GLY A 504 1.34 -17.37 -23.98
N GLU A 505 0.50 -18.15 -23.31
CA GLU A 505 0.67 -19.59 -23.14
C GLU A 505 -0.28 -20.41 -24.05
N MET A 506 -1.52 -19.96 -24.25
CA MET A 506 -2.54 -20.69 -24.99
C MET A 506 -3.63 -19.81 -25.57
N ALA A 507 -4.29 -20.24 -26.65
CA ALA A 507 -5.46 -19.59 -27.25
C ALA A 507 -5.28 -18.10 -27.61
N THR A 508 -4.06 -17.69 -27.96
CA THR A 508 -3.59 -16.30 -28.08
C THR A 508 -4.56 -15.38 -28.81
N ASP A 509 -4.92 -15.69 -30.06
CA ASP A 509 -5.76 -14.80 -30.89
C ASP A 509 -7.16 -14.57 -30.29
N THR A 510 -7.78 -15.63 -29.75
CA THR A 510 -9.13 -15.56 -29.18
C THR A 510 -9.11 -14.79 -27.87
N LEU A 511 -8.10 -15.00 -27.01
CA LEU A 511 -7.99 -14.30 -25.74
C LEU A 511 -7.69 -12.82 -25.94
N LEU A 512 -6.86 -12.45 -26.90
CA LEU A 512 -6.58 -11.05 -27.21
C LEU A 512 -7.83 -10.33 -27.78
N ASP A 513 -8.64 -11.00 -28.63
CA ASP A 513 -9.90 -10.41 -29.10
C ASP A 513 -10.92 -10.22 -27.97
N ILE A 514 -10.96 -11.12 -26.99
CA ILE A 514 -11.78 -10.95 -25.77
C ILE A 514 -11.28 -9.76 -24.93
N VAL A 515 -9.98 -9.61 -24.76
CA VAL A 515 -9.37 -8.48 -24.04
C VAL A 515 -9.75 -7.13 -24.67
N ASP A 516 -9.86 -7.07 -25.99
CA ASP A 516 -10.22 -5.86 -26.74
C ASP A 516 -11.74 -5.60 -26.82
N THR A 517 -12.56 -6.52 -26.29
CA THR A 517 -14.02 -6.38 -26.31
C THR A 517 -14.48 -5.47 -25.15
N PRO A 518 -15.34 -4.45 -25.40
CA PRO A 518 -15.88 -3.60 -24.33
C PRO A 518 -16.71 -4.38 -23.30
N ILE A 519 -16.61 -3.98 -22.04
CA ILE A 519 -17.36 -4.61 -20.93
C ILE A 519 -18.84 -4.20 -21.03
N SER A 520 -19.74 -5.19 -21.18
CA SER A 520 -21.18 -5.00 -21.26
C SER A 520 -21.92 -6.16 -20.57
N PRO A 521 -23.05 -5.89 -19.89
CA PRO A 521 -23.89 -6.95 -19.31
C PRO A 521 -24.69 -7.74 -20.37
N GLU A 522 -24.75 -7.26 -21.63
CA GLU A 522 -25.45 -7.89 -22.77
C GLU A 522 -26.88 -8.39 -22.45
N LEU A 523 -27.62 -7.62 -21.67
CA LEU A 523 -28.98 -7.94 -21.27
C LEU A 523 -30.03 -7.19 -22.09
N ILE A 524 -29.66 -6.03 -22.67
CA ILE A 524 -30.50 -5.19 -23.53
C ILE A 524 -30.08 -5.40 -24.99
N PRO A 525 -31.06 -5.49 -25.95
CA PRO A 525 -30.76 -5.64 -27.35
C PRO A 525 -29.79 -4.57 -27.88
N ALA A 526 -28.87 -4.98 -28.77
CA ALA A 526 -27.99 -4.09 -29.49
C ALA A 526 -28.79 -3.07 -30.34
N ASP A 527 -28.12 -1.99 -30.79
CA ASP A 527 -28.73 -1.03 -31.73
C ASP A 527 -28.93 -1.64 -33.12
N GLU A 528 -29.54 -0.86 -34.04
CA GLU A 528 -29.81 -1.28 -35.42
C GLU A 528 -28.55 -1.63 -36.22
N ASN A 529 -27.37 -1.22 -35.74
CA ASN A 529 -26.06 -1.49 -36.35
C ASN A 529 -25.32 -2.65 -35.63
N GLY A 530 -25.96 -3.34 -34.69
CA GLY A 530 -25.36 -4.41 -33.91
C GLY A 530 -24.36 -3.96 -32.85
N GLN A 531 -24.32 -2.65 -32.51
CA GLN A 531 -23.43 -2.11 -31.51
C GLN A 531 -24.03 -2.23 -30.10
N ILE A 532 -23.16 -2.46 -29.10
CA ILE A 532 -23.51 -2.56 -27.69
C ILE A 532 -24.11 -1.21 -27.24
N LYS A 533 -25.39 -1.22 -26.88
CA LYS A 533 -26.16 -0.03 -26.49
C LYS A 533 -25.90 0.38 -25.04
N GLN A 534 -25.48 -0.55 -24.19
CA GLN A 534 -25.30 -0.35 -22.77
C GLN A 534 -23.88 -0.78 -22.36
N LYS A 535 -23.02 0.18 -22.08
CA LYS A 535 -21.73 -0.11 -21.44
C LYS A 535 -21.91 -0.09 -19.92
N THR A 536 -21.38 -1.08 -19.24
CA THR A 536 -21.45 -1.17 -17.78
C THR A 536 -20.90 0.08 -17.11
N GLU A 537 -19.78 0.60 -17.61
CA GLU A 537 -19.11 1.77 -17.04
C GLU A 537 -19.91 3.08 -17.19
N ASP A 538 -20.82 3.17 -18.15
CA ASP A 538 -21.72 4.34 -18.27
C ASP A 538 -22.75 4.38 -17.14
N LEU A 539 -23.10 3.23 -16.58
CA LEU A 539 -24.12 3.07 -15.54
C LEU A 539 -23.56 3.09 -14.12
N VAL A 540 -22.45 2.41 -13.90
CA VAL A 540 -21.86 2.26 -12.56
C VAL A 540 -20.58 3.05 -12.38
N GLY A 541 -19.95 3.52 -13.46
CA GLY A 541 -18.68 4.22 -13.47
C GLY A 541 -17.48 3.35 -13.86
N PRO A 542 -16.35 3.98 -14.16
CA PRO A 542 -15.12 3.28 -14.55
C PRO A 542 -14.63 2.35 -13.44
N TYR A 543 -14.38 1.09 -13.78
CA TYR A 543 -13.89 0.11 -12.82
C TYR A 543 -12.54 0.47 -12.20
N GLU A 544 -11.66 1.17 -12.92
CA GLU A 544 -10.39 1.61 -12.37
C GLU A 544 -10.56 2.59 -11.18
N LEU A 545 -11.56 3.48 -11.22
CA LEU A 545 -11.90 4.33 -10.09
C LEU A 545 -12.46 3.51 -8.93
N HIS A 546 -13.36 2.56 -9.22
CA HIS A 546 -13.95 1.72 -8.19
C HIS A 546 -12.91 0.81 -7.52
N ASP A 547 -12.01 0.21 -8.27
CA ASP A 547 -10.94 -0.63 -7.72
C ASP A 547 -10.00 0.19 -6.84
N PHE A 548 -9.69 1.43 -7.24
CA PHE A 548 -8.96 2.37 -6.39
C PHE A 548 -9.71 2.66 -5.07
N PHE A 549 -11.01 2.96 -5.14
CA PHE A 549 -11.83 3.21 -3.95
C PHE A 549 -11.93 1.98 -3.05
N ILE A 550 -12.17 0.80 -3.63
CA ILE A 550 -12.21 -0.49 -2.93
C ILE A 550 -10.92 -0.71 -2.14
N TYR A 551 -9.77 -0.50 -2.77
CA TYR A 551 -8.47 -0.71 -2.16
C TYR A 551 -8.30 0.14 -0.90
N TYR A 552 -8.47 1.45 -0.99
CA TYR A 552 -8.25 2.36 0.14
C TYR A 552 -9.34 2.28 1.19
N PHE A 553 -10.57 2.05 0.79
CA PHE A 553 -11.70 1.90 1.71
C PHE A 553 -11.62 0.62 2.54
N LEU A 554 -11.34 -0.52 1.90
CA LEU A 554 -11.33 -1.82 2.59
C LEU A 554 -10.00 -2.12 3.28
N ARG A 555 -8.90 -1.78 2.63
CA ARG A 555 -7.56 -2.13 3.14
C ARG A 555 -7.15 -1.27 4.33
N TYR A 556 -7.50 0.02 4.31
CA TYR A 556 -7.05 0.99 5.31
C TYR A 556 -8.19 1.69 6.05
N GLY A 557 -9.43 1.54 5.62
CA GLY A 557 -10.57 2.22 6.22
C GLY A 557 -10.51 3.74 6.07
N PHE A 558 -9.92 4.25 4.97
CA PHE A 558 -9.82 5.68 4.73
C PHE A 558 -11.18 6.33 4.54
N SER A 559 -11.29 7.57 4.99
CA SER A 559 -12.48 8.39 4.80
C SER A 559 -12.63 8.81 3.32
N PRO A 560 -13.86 9.12 2.86
CA PRO A 560 -14.09 9.61 1.51
C PRO A 560 -13.24 10.82 1.13
N SER A 561 -13.02 11.76 2.03
CA SER A 561 -12.19 12.95 1.75
C SER A 561 -10.72 12.59 1.50
N LYS A 562 -10.18 11.63 2.24
CA LYS A 562 -8.81 11.15 1.98
C LYS A 562 -8.74 10.36 0.68
N ILE A 563 -9.69 9.46 0.43
CA ILE A 563 -9.76 8.70 -0.84
C ILE A 563 -9.85 9.64 -2.03
N PHE A 564 -10.69 10.68 -1.94
CA PHE A 564 -10.82 11.68 -2.99
C PHE A 564 -9.51 12.45 -3.24
N MET A 565 -8.84 12.88 -2.18
CA MET A 565 -7.54 13.57 -2.28
C MET A 565 -6.48 12.70 -2.97
N LEU A 566 -6.40 11.40 -2.61
CA LEU A 566 -5.50 10.44 -3.26
C LEU A 566 -5.89 10.22 -4.73
N ALA A 567 -7.19 10.07 -5.02
CA ALA A 567 -7.70 9.89 -6.37
C ALA A 567 -7.47 11.12 -7.26
N LYS A 568 -7.57 12.34 -6.73
CA LYS A 568 -7.18 13.56 -7.44
C LYS A 568 -5.73 13.50 -7.89
N LYS A 569 -4.83 13.11 -7.00
CA LYS A 569 -3.39 12.96 -7.33
C LYS A 569 -3.17 11.91 -8.39
N ALA A 570 -3.85 10.76 -8.30
CA ALA A 570 -3.67 9.62 -9.19
C ALA A 570 -4.29 9.82 -10.58
N PHE A 571 -5.44 10.50 -10.68
CA PHE A 571 -6.25 10.52 -11.89
C PHE A 571 -6.50 11.90 -12.50
N CYS A 572 -6.44 12.97 -11.70
CA CYS A 572 -6.76 14.31 -12.18
C CYS A 572 -5.51 15.17 -12.47
N GLU A 573 -4.33 14.74 -11.99
CA GLU A 573 -3.06 15.40 -12.28
C GLU A 573 -2.30 14.65 -13.39
N PRO A 574 -1.50 15.35 -14.22
CA PRO A 574 -0.62 14.69 -15.17
C PRO A 574 0.39 13.81 -14.45
N SER A 575 0.58 12.58 -14.92
CA SER A 575 1.59 11.68 -14.37
C SER A 575 2.96 11.95 -15.00
N PRO A 576 3.96 12.40 -14.24
CA PRO A 576 5.30 12.63 -14.77
C PRO A 576 6.01 11.32 -15.17
N VAL A 577 5.66 10.21 -14.53
CA VAL A 577 6.27 8.88 -14.76
C VAL A 577 5.77 8.25 -16.06
N GLU A 578 4.49 8.47 -16.40
CA GLU A 578 3.85 7.84 -17.55
C GLU A 578 3.70 8.78 -18.76
N GLY A 579 4.02 10.07 -18.61
CA GLY A 579 3.83 11.08 -19.66
C GLY A 579 2.36 11.27 -20.06
N ARG A 580 1.42 10.84 -19.22
CA ARG A 580 -0.03 10.93 -19.44
C ARG A 580 -0.59 12.24 -18.92
N GLY A 581 -1.55 12.79 -19.65
CA GLY A 581 -2.41 13.85 -19.14
C GLY A 581 -3.39 13.33 -18.07
N PRO A 582 -4.21 14.22 -17.47
CA PRO A 582 -5.24 13.82 -16.52
C PRO A 582 -6.24 12.88 -17.20
N LEU A 583 -6.61 11.80 -16.49
CA LEU A 583 -7.55 10.78 -16.98
C LEU A 583 -9.01 11.19 -16.73
N TYR A 584 -9.27 11.88 -15.63
CA TYR A 584 -10.60 12.30 -15.20
C TYR A 584 -10.61 13.72 -14.64
N GLU A 585 -11.77 14.37 -14.72
CA GLU A 585 -12.06 15.59 -14.00
C GLU A 585 -12.42 15.29 -12.54
N GLU A 586 -12.12 16.20 -11.62
CA GLU A 586 -12.42 16.07 -10.18
C GLU A 586 -13.91 15.79 -9.93
N ALA A 587 -14.79 16.45 -10.69
CA ALA A 587 -16.24 16.24 -10.59
C ALA A 587 -16.64 14.79 -10.91
N THR A 588 -15.97 14.16 -11.86
CA THR A 588 -16.17 12.76 -12.22
C THR A 588 -15.75 11.82 -11.11
N VAL A 589 -14.58 12.04 -10.52
CA VAL A 589 -14.09 11.26 -9.38
C VAL A 589 -15.02 11.40 -8.18
N LYS A 590 -15.44 12.62 -7.83
CA LYS A 590 -16.40 12.89 -6.77
C LYS A 590 -17.72 12.17 -6.98
N LYS A 591 -18.28 12.26 -8.19
CA LYS A 591 -19.52 11.58 -8.58
C LYS A 591 -19.43 10.08 -8.31
N TRP A 592 -18.40 9.43 -8.82
CA TRP A 592 -18.28 7.97 -8.72
C TRP A 592 -17.90 7.49 -7.32
N LEU A 593 -17.15 8.28 -6.54
CA LEU A 593 -16.92 7.99 -5.12
C LEU A 593 -18.23 8.03 -4.32
N THR A 594 -19.10 9.01 -4.59
CA THR A 594 -20.42 9.09 -3.97
C THR A 594 -21.30 7.88 -4.34
N VAL A 595 -21.29 7.48 -5.62
CA VAL A 595 -22.00 6.29 -6.10
C VAL A 595 -21.43 5.03 -5.44
N PHE A 596 -20.10 4.90 -5.36
CA PHE A 596 -19.45 3.79 -4.67
C PHE A 596 -19.91 3.68 -3.22
N CYS A 597 -19.82 4.74 -2.44
CA CYS A 597 -20.23 4.74 -1.04
C CYS A 597 -21.69 4.32 -0.89
N ARG A 598 -22.61 4.86 -1.71
CA ARG A 598 -24.03 4.48 -1.66
C ARG A 598 -24.24 3.01 -2.00
N ARG A 599 -23.69 2.55 -3.12
CA ARG A 599 -23.87 1.16 -3.59
C ARG A 599 -23.24 0.16 -2.65
N PHE A 600 -22.04 0.42 -2.16
CA PHE A 600 -21.33 -0.48 -1.26
C PHE A 600 -22.18 -0.83 -0.03
N PHE A 601 -22.89 0.12 0.54
CA PHE A 601 -23.78 -0.12 1.69
C PHE A 601 -25.11 -0.76 1.26
N THR A 602 -25.81 -0.19 0.30
CA THR A 602 -27.16 -0.65 -0.08
C THR A 602 -27.18 -2.06 -0.69
N GLN A 603 -26.06 -2.53 -1.22
CA GLN A 603 -25.93 -3.84 -1.86
C GLN A 603 -25.32 -4.92 -0.94
N GLN A 604 -25.13 -4.63 0.35
CA GLN A 604 -24.54 -5.59 1.29
C GLN A 604 -25.31 -6.91 1.38
N PHE A 605 -26.63 -6.90 1.28
CA PHE A 605 -27.44 -8.12 1.35
C PHE A 605 -27.03 -9.17 0.31
N LYS A 606 -26.50 -8.76 -0.86
CA LYS A 606 -25.97 -9.67 -1.86
C LYS A 606 -24.68 -10.34 -1.38
N ARG A 607 -23.80 -9.59 -0.73
CA ARG A 607 -22.53 -10.12 -0.20
C ARG A 607 -22.71 -11.04 0.99
N SER A 608 -23.81 -10.90 1.75
CA SER A 608 -24.10 -11.75 2.90
C SER A 608 -24.26 -13.23 2.55
N CYS A 609 -24.58 -13.54 1.29
CA CYS A 609 -24.72 -14.91 0.79
C CYS A 609 -23.73 -15.26 -0.34
N MET A 610 -22.58 -14.60 -0.37
CA MET A 610 -21.52 -14.91 -1.35
C MET A 610 -21.10 -16.39 -1.28
N PRO A 611 -20.91 -17.03 -2.47
CA PRO A 611 -20.27 -18.33 -2.57
C PRO A 611 -18.87 -18.37 -1.96
N ASP A 612 -18.39 -19.57 -1.63
CA ASP A 612 -16.99 -19.78 -1.33
C ASP A 612 -16.10 -19.44 -2.52
N GLY A 613 -14.91 -18.91 -2.24
CA GLY A 613 -13.93 -18.61 -3.26
C GLY A 613 -12.55 -18.30 -2.61
N PRO A 614 -11.46 -18.36 -3.37
CA PRO A 614 -10.14 -18.10 -2.83
C PRO A 614 -9.91 -16.62 -2.58
N LYS A 615 -9.22 -16.30 -1.48
CA LYS A 615 -8.66 -14.97 -1.27
C LYS A 615 -7.35 -14.88 -2.04
N VAL A 616 -7.26 -13.93 -2.96
CA VAL A 616 -6.10 -13.74 -3.84
C VAL A 616 -5.18 -12.64 -3.34
N GLY A 617 -5.72 -11.47 -3.07
CA GLY A 617 -4.96 -10.29 -2.65
C GLY A 617 -5.22 -9.90 -1.20
N SER A 618 -4.74 -8.69 -0.84
CA SER A 618 -4.90 -8.13 0.50
C SER A 618 -6.34 -7.72 0.84
N VAL A 619 -7.22 -7.61 -0.17
CA VAL A 619 -8.62 -7.22 -0.03
C VAL A 619 -9.53 -8.39 -0.43
N SER A 620 -10.55 -8.66 0.36
CA SER A 620 -11.59 -9.64 0.10
C SER A 620 -12.90 -9.19 0.72
N LEU A 621 -14.01 -9.64 0.15
CA LEU A 621 -15.37 -9.33 0.62
C LEU A 621 -16.08 -10.54 1.23
N SER A 622 -15.36 -11.62 1.52
CA SER A 622 -15.94 -12.83 2.11
C SER A 622 -16.62 -12.52 3.44
N PRO A 623 -17.92 -12.83 3.59
CA PRO A 623 -18.65 -12.59 4.84
C PRO A 623 -18.23 -13.54 5.96
N ARG A 624 -17.46 -14.58 5.65
CA ARG A 624 -16.98 -15.57 6.62
C ARG A 624 -15.80 -15.08 7.45
N GLY A 625 -15.02 -14.13 6.92
CA GLY A 625 -13.81 -13.65 7.62
C GLY A 625 -13.41 -12.22 7.33
N ASP A 626 -13.37 -11.82 6.06
CA ASP A 626 -12.73 -10.57 5.65
C ASP A 626 -13.60 -9.32 5.84
N TRP A 627 -14.88 -9.39 5.45
CA TRP A 627 -15.80 -8.25 5.53
C TRP A 627 -17.15 -8.63 6.08
N ARG A 628 -17.46 -8.16 7.29
CA ARG A 628 -18.74 -8.38 7.96
C ARG A 628 -19.41 -7.04 8.20
N MET A 629 -20.53 -6.81 7.56
CA MET A 629 -21.32 -5.58 7.67
C MET A 629 -22.80 -5.92 7.75
N PRO A 630 -23.60 -5.24 8.61
CA PRO A 630 -25.05 -5.37 8.59
C PRO A 630 -25.60 -4.90 7.24
N SER A 631 -26.63 -5.60 6.72
CA SER A 631 -27.22 -5.24 5.43
C SER A 631 -28.06 -3.96 5.48
N ASP A 632 -28.43 -3.51 6.66
CA ASP A 632 -29.20 -2.30 6.97
C ASP A 632 -28.34 -1.14 7.50
N ALA A 633 -27.01 -1.23 7.39
CA ALA A 633 -26.11 -0.15 7.77
C ALA A 633 -26.34 1.12 6.92
N SER A 634 -26.38 2.28 7.57
CA SER A 634 -26.56 3.56 6.89
C SER A 634 -25.28 4.02 6.17
N PHE A 635 -25.40 4.43 4.93
CA PHE A 635 -24.35 5.07 4.13
C PHE A 635 -24.24 6.58 4.35
N ALA A 636 -25.19 7.17 5.08
CA ALA A 636 -25.35 8.62 5.18
C ALA A 636 -24.07 9.38 5.62
N PRO A 637 -23.27 8.92 6.61
CA PRO A 637 -22.04 9.62 7.00
C PRO A 637 -21.03 9.75 5.84
N TRP A 638 -20.82 8.68 5.07
CA TRP A 638 -19.87 8.67 3.95
C TRP A 638 -20.35 9.52 2.77
N VAL A 639 -21.64 9.43 2.42
CA VAL A 639 -22.21 10.24 1.33
C VAL A 639 -22.20 11.72 1.70
N LYS A 640 -22.55 12.07 2.95
CA LYS A 640 -22.48 13.47 3.43
C LYS A 640 -21.06 14.02 3.33
N GLU A 641 -20.04 13.22 3.65
CA GLU A 641 -18.65 13.64 3.49
C GLU A 641 -18.29 13.85 2.01
N CYS A 642 -18.75 12.96 1.11
CA CYS A 642 -18.57 13.15 -0.34
C CYS A 642 -19.23 14.43 -0.85
N GLU A 643 -20.41 14.79 -0.35
CA GLU A 643 -21.13 16.02 -0.74
C GLU A 643 -20.36 17.27 -0.37
N GLY A 644 -19.60 17.23 0.74
CA GLY A 644 -18.76 18.34 1.24
C GLY A 644 -17.39 18.51 0.55
N LEU A 645 -17.04 17.65 -0.42
CA LEU A 645 -15.76 17.68 -1.15
C LEU A 645 -15.71 18.81 -2.19
#